data_f7f243dbbba4474952d378947487a544
#
_entry.id   f7f243dbbba4474952d378947487a544
#
_cell.length_a   1.000
_cell.length_b   1.000
_cell.length_c   1.000
_cell.angle_alpha   90.00
_cell.angle_beta   90.00
_cell.angle_gamma   90.00
#
_symmetry.space_group_name_H-M   'P 1'
#
loop_
_entity.id
_entity.type
_entity.pdbx_description
1 polymer ?
#
loop_
_entity_poly.entity_id
_entity_poly.type
_entity_poly.pdbx_seq_one_letter_code
_entity_poly.pdbx_strand_id
1 'polypeptide(L)'
;MTAARTTRAGLRRTAGLRRTAWALACAVVATSAATACTPDRPDPRPAAAALAVGLETGDFGDVPFDASAPSAEQVAARRTEVVAGLGEAAAATVEVGEVVLADDEESATAPLEVTWDLPTTDEDWTWTAQARLSRDDEDAWRVAWSSALLAPDLTDTEVLQVERTAAPRGDVIGAGDAVLVQPRDVERFGIDKTRLPVEQLDAAARALAAALQIDPEGYAQRVAAAGEKAFVEAITLRVEETSVDKEALRALPGVVAVPDRLPLAPTRSFARPILGTVGQATAEIVEASEGAVVAGDLTGLSGLQRQYDAHLRGTPGVVVRAVPAAEAEGAAVRELFRTEPVPGTPLRLTLDLTLQERAESVLASVAPASAIVAIRPSTGDVLAAASGAGGEGVSTATLGQYAPGSTFKVVSALAYLRGGLTPTSGVSCPPTIDVDGRTFRNFPGYPASAQGDVPFRTAFAHSCNTAFIGARDLADQGALGDAARALGLDPAADLGFPAFLGAVPDEASGTGHAASVIGQGQVLASPLGMATVAASVAAGHGVVPRLVVDPVPGDDAAAGDDEGADAGDDASATSAPAGPATPLTADEAAALRDMMRAVVTEGGATLLADVPGEPVLAKTGTAQFGTDADLRNHAWMIAVQGDLAVAVFVAEGDYGSTTAGPLLRSFLAG
;
A
#
# COMPACT_ATOMS: atom_id res chain seq x y z
N MET A 1 -46.92 13.46 -21.69
CA MET A 1 -46.78 12.06 -22.13
C MET A 1 -45.54 11.50 -21.49
N THR A 2 -45.73 10.57 -20.59
CA THR A 2 -44.88 9.99 -19.59
C THR A 2 -43.90 8.96 -20.20
N ALA A 3 -42.64 9.02 -19.85
CA ALA A 3 -41.70 7.90 -20.06
C ALA A 3 -40.82 7.71 -18.79
N ALA A 4 -41.03 6.59 -18.17
CA ALA A 4 -40.39 6.15 -16.94
C ALA A 4 -38.92 5.80 -17.16
N ARG A 5 -38.05 6.31 -16.27
CA ARG A 5 -36.64 5.84 -16.13
C ARG A 5 -36.59 4.82 -15.00
N THR A 6 -36.25 3.59 -15.36
CA THR A 6 -35.89 2.52 -14.44
C THR A 6 -34.44 2.72 -13.98
N THR A 7 -34.27 3.03 -12.71
CA THR A 7 -32.99 3.01 -12.00
C THR A 7 -32.72 1.60 -11.47
N ARG A 8 -31.64 0.95 -11.89
CA ARG A 8 -31.09 -0.23 -11.26
C ARG A 8 -30.29 0.21 -10.02
N ALA A 9 -30.77 -0.17 -8.85
CA ALA A 9 -30.05 -0.05 -7.60
C ALA A 9 -29.10 -1.25 -7.45
N GLY A 10 -27.83 -0.95 -7.23
CA GLY A 10 -26.82 -1.95 -6.84
C GLY A 10 -27.01 -2.35 -5.38
N LEU A 11 -27.00 -3.64 -5.10
CA LEU A 11 -27.02 -4.18 -3.74
C LEU A 11 -25.61 -4.00 -3.11
N ARG A 12 -25.53 -3.16 -2.11
CA ARG A 12 -24.45 -3.18 -1.12
C ARG A 12 -24.80 -4.24 -0.07
N ARG A 13 -23.93 -5.22 0.12
CA ARG A 13 -23.96 -6.15 1.25
C ARG A 13 -23.37 -5.42 2.48
N THR A 14 -24.21 -4.97 3.37
CA THR A 14 -23.83 -4.59 4.73
C THR A 14 -24.21 -5.74 5.65
N ALA A 15 -23.25 -6.33 6.32
CA ALA A 15 -23.48 -7.21 7.46
C ALA A 15 -24.08 -6.37 8.61
N GLY A 16 -25.34 -6.56 8.89
CA GLY A 16 -26.05 -5.87 9.94
C GLY A 16 -27.04 -6.82 10.60
N LEU A 17 -26.86 -7.03 11.89
CA LEU A 17 -27.73 -7.79 12.78
C LEU A 17 -29.20 -7.65 12.42
N ARG A 18 -29.87 -8.74 12.08
CA ARG A 18 -31.33 -8.81 12.06
C ARG A 18 -31.83 -9.77 13.12
N ARG A 19 -32.14 -9.20 14.28
CA ARG A 19 -33.16 -9.80 15.16
C ARG A 19 -34.53 -9.46 14.56
N THR A 20 -35.21 -10.41 13.97
CA THR A 20 -36.61 -10.31 13.57
C THR A 20 -37.44 -11.29 14.40
N ALA A 21 -38.19 -10.72 15.32
CA ALA A 21 -39.29 -11.41 16.01
C ALA A 21 -40.38 -11.75 14.99
N TRP A 22 -40.71 -13.03 14.85
CA TRP A 22 -41.90 -13.48 14.14
C TRP A 22 -43.05 -13.56 15.10
N ALA A 23 -44.06 -12.73 14.92
CA ALA A 23 -45.36 -12.86 15.54
C ALA A 23 -46.26 -13.74 14.66
N LEU A 24 -46.54 -14.95 15.09
CA LEU A 24 -47.55 -15.82 14.47
C LEU A 24 -48.96 -15.37 14.87
N ALA A 25 -49.79 -15.08 13.88
CA ALA A 25 -51.23 -14.92 14.03
C ALA A 25 -51.86 -16.32 13.90
N CYS A 26 -52.39 -16.88 15.00
CA CYS A 26 -53.19 -18.11 15.01
C CYS A 26 -54.62 -17.83 14.53
N ALA A 27 -55.03 -18.44 13.42
CA ALA A 27 -56.43 -18.61 13.08
C ALA A 27 -56.92 -19.96 13.63
N VAL A 28 -57.83 -19.92 14.63
CA VAL A 28 -58.47 -21.10 15.23
C VAL A 28 -59.58 -21.58 14.31
N VAL A 29 -59.45 -22.78 13.75
CA VAL A 29 -60.60 -23.56 13.24
C VAL A 29 -60.80 -24.75 14.18
N ALA A 30 -61.87 -24.69 14.98
CA ALA A 30 -62.27 -25.78 15.84
C ALA A 30 -62.96 -26.88 15.01
N THR A 31 -62.33 -28.04 14.87
CA THR A 31 -62.95 -29.29 14.48
C THR A 31 -62.71 -30.27 15.65
N SER A 32 -63.80 -30.54 16.40
CA SER A 32 -63.82 -31.53 17.46
C SER A 32 -63.74 -32.93 16.83
N ALA A 33 -62.61 -33.58 16.94
CA ALA A 33 -62.44 -35.01 16.77
C ALA A 33 -61.90 -35.55 18.11
N ALA A 34 -62.64 -36.40 18.76
CA ALA A 34 -62.20 -37.12 19.94
C ALA A 34 -61.08 -38.08 19.57
N THR A 35 -59.84 -37.64 19.83
CA THR A 35 -58.67 -38.50 19.81
C THR A 35 -58.38 -38.97 21.21
N ALA A 36 -58.27 -40.29 21.38
CA ALA A 36 -57.78 -40.93 22.58
C ALA A 36 -56.50 -40.28 23.06
N CYS A 37 -56.37 -39.91 24.31
CA CYS A 37 -55.16 -39.49 24.97
C CYS A 37 -54.12 -40.63 24.92
N THR A 38 -53.32 -40.69 23.88
CA THR A 38 -51.98 -41.24 24.01
C THR A 38 -51.19 -40.19 24.79
N PRO A 39 -50.46 -40.52 25.85
CA PRO A 39 -49.57 -39.56 26.51
C PRO A 39 -48.60 -39.00 25.48
N ASP A 40 -48.54 -37.65 25.44
CA ASP A 40 -47.54 -36.97 24.59
C ASP A 40 -46.18 -37.51 24.97
N ARG A 41 -45.60 -38.33 24.09
CA ARG A 41 -44.25 -38.85 24.30
C ARG A 41 -43.27 -37.71 24.18
N PRO A 42 -42.29 -37.62 25.08
CA PRO A 42 -41.27 -36.57 25.00
C PRO A 42 -40.55 -36.57 23.62
N ASP A 43 -40.38 -35.39 23.08
CA ASP A 43 -39.70 -35.13 21.79
C ASP A 43 -38.17 -35.11 22.01
N PRO A 44 -37.34 -35.84 21.24
CA PRO A 44 -35.88 -35.79 21.34
C PRO A 44 -35.24 -34.49 20.77
N ARG A 45 -35.96 -33.74 19.93
CA ARG A 45 -35.43 -32.53 19.27
C ARG A 45 -34.93 -31.45 20.23
N PRO A 46 -35.56 -31.15 21.36
CA PRO A 46 -35.04 -30.18 22.32
C PRO A 46 -33.67 -30.56 22.89
N ALA A 47 -33.42 -31.85 23.16
CA ALA A 47 -32.13 -32.33 23.65
C ALA A 47 -31.05 -32.25 22.59
N ALA A 48 -31.36 -32.55 21.31
CA ALA A 48 -30.46 -32.39 20.19
C ALA A 48 -30.13 -30.89 19.93
N ALA A 49 -31.14 -30.01 20.05
CA ALA A 49 -30.92 -28.56 19.89
C ALA A 49 -30.05 -27.98 21.02
N ALA A 50 -30.26 -28.42 22.29
CA ALA A 50 -29.39 -28.02 23.40
C ALA A 50 -27.94 -28.47 23.17
N LEU A 51 -27.72 -29.69 22.66
CA LEU A 51 -26.38 -30.16 22.30
C LEU A 51 -25.74 -29.29 21.19
N ALA A 52 -26.51 -28.96 20.15
CA ALA A 52 -26.01 -28.11 19.06
C ALA A 52 -25.52 -26.75 19.58
N VAL A 53 -26.33 -26.09 20.42
CA VAL A 53 -25.94 -24.83 21.08
C VAL A 53 -24.68 -25.00 21.95
N GLY A 54 -24.59 -26.11 22.71
CA GLY A 54 -23.39 -26.41 23.50
C GLY A 54 -22.13 -26.60 22.65
N LEU A 55 -22.24 -27.30 21.52
CA LEU A 55 -21.13 -27.48 20.58
C LEU A 55 -20.70 -26.15 19.92
N GLU A 56 -21.68 -25.28 19.63
CA GLU A 56 -21.44 -23.98 19.03
C GLU A 56 -20.78 -23.00 20.02
N THR A 57 -21.37 -22.86 21.22
CA THR A 57 -20.97 -21.82 22.18
C THR A 57 -19.93 -22.28 23.21
N GLY A 58 -19.81 -23.57 23.44
CA GLY A 58 -19.03 -24.16 24.54
C GLY A 58 -19.74 -24.21 25.88
N ASP A 59 -21.02 -23.76 25.95
CA ASP A 59 -21.86 -23.86 27.15
C ASP A 59 -22.79 -25.08 27.06
N PHE A 60 -22.55 -26.08 27.89
CA PHE A 60 -23.29 -27.34 27.95
C PHE A 60 -24.22 -27.42 29.15
N GLY A 61 -24.47 -26.33 29.87
CA GLY A 61 -25.27 -26.32 31.09
C GLY A 61 -26.70 -26.85 30.93
N ASP A 62 -27.29 -26.59 29.75
CA ASP A 62 -28.65 -27.01 29.41
C ASP A 62 -28.73 -28.36 28.68
N VAL A 63 -27.60 -29.04 28.41
CA VAL A 63 -27.58 -30.32 27.71
C VAL A 63 -27.93 -31.46 28.67
N PRO A 64 -29.01 -32.24 28.42
CA PRO A 64 -29.38 -33.35 29.25
C PRO A 64 -28.55 -34.60 28.95
N PHE A 65 -27.33 -34.65 29.46
CA PHE A 65 -26.44 -35.80 29.26
C PHE A 65 -26.93 -37.06 29.95
N ASP A 66 -26.58 -38.24 29.42
CA ASP A 66 -26.81 -39.53 30.07
C ASP A 66 -25.86 -39.74 31.27
N ALA A 67 -26.14 -40.78 32.06
CA ALA A 67 -25.36 -41.06 33.28
C ALA A 67 -23.92 -41.52 33.02
N SER A 68 -23.57 -41.89 31.79
CA SER A 68 -22.21 -42.30 31.39
C SER A 68 -21.36 -41.13 30.91
N ALA A 69 -21.98 -40.01 30.58
CA ALA A 69 -21.29 -38.83 30.11
C ALA A 69 -20.52 -38.12 31.25
N PRO A 70 -19.40 -37.41 30.93
CA PRO A 70 -18.78 -36.49 31.87
C PRO A 70 -19.76 -35.36 32.28
N SER A 71 -19.46 -34.62 33.35
CA SER A 71 -20.25 -33.45 33.69
C SER A 71 -20.22 -32.39 32.60
N ALA A 72 -21.25 -31.55 32.48
CA ALA A 72 -21.31 -30.46 31.52
C ALA A 72 -20.05 -29.57 31.57
N GLU A 73 -19.51 -29.30 32.78
CA GLU A 73 -18.28 -28.55 32.98
C GLU A 73 -17.05 -29.29 32.40
N GLN A 74 -16.97 -30.60 32.55
CA GLN A 74 -15.89 -31.42 31.99
C GLN A 74 -15.98 -31.48 30.46
N VAL A 75 -17.18 -31.56 29.89
CA VAL A 75 -17.41 -31.51 28.44
C VAL A 75 -17.00 -30.16 27.90
N ALA A 76 -17.37 -29.07 28.56
CA ALA A 76 -16.98 -27.70 28.18
C ALA A 76 -15.43 -27.53 28.19
N ALA A 77 -14.77 -28.01 29.26
CA ALA A 77 -13.33 -27.99 29.36
C ALA A 77 -12.66 -28.81 28.22
N ARG A 78 -13.22 -30.01 27.94
CA ARG A 78 -12.70 -30.86 26.84
C ARG A 78 -12.87 -30.19 25.48
N ARG A 79 -14.04 -29.58 25.19
CA ARG A 79 -14.24 -28.82 23.95
C ARG A 79 -13.20 -27.71 23.83
N THR A 80 -13.02 -26.93 24.90
CA THR A 80 -12.04 -25.83 24.90
C THR A 80 -10.61 -26.34 24.58
N GLU A 81 -10.18 -27.44 25.20
CA GLU A 81 -8.89 -28.08 24.94
C GLU A 81 -8.77 -28.56 23.48
N VAL A 82 -9.81 -29.23 22.97
CA VAL A 82 -9.83 -29.79 21.62
C VAL A 82 -9.72 -28.71 20.55
N VAL A 83 -10.49 -27.63 20.69
CA VAL A 83 -10.60 -26.60 19.65
C VAL A 83 -9.55 -25.49 19.77
N ALA A 84 -8.77 -25.47 20.85
CA ALA A 84 -7.76 -24.42 21.10
C ALA A 84 -6.77 -24.24 19.92
N GLY A 85 -6.45 -25.32 19.23
CA GLY A 85 -5.54 -25.31 18.07
C GLY A 85 -6.16 -24.78 16.77
N LEU A 86 -7.48 -24.47 16.74
CA LEU A 86 -8.12 -23.82 15.58
C LEU A 86 -7.91 -22.30 15.58
N GLY A 87 -7.53 -21.71 16.72
CA GLY A 87 -7.35 -20.28 16.90
C GLY A 87 -8.56 -19.58 17.52
N GLU A 88 -8.33 -18.41 18.13
CA GLU A 88 -9.36 -17.67 18.87
C GLU A 88 -10.47 -17.10 17.97
N ALA A 89 -10.18 -16.86 16.70
CA ALA A 89 -11.12 -16.29 15.73
C ALA A 89 -11.98 -17.35 15.01
N ALA A 90 -11.69 -18.65 15.20
CA ALA A 90 -12.50 -19.73 14.61
C ALA A 90 -13.88 -19.81 15.25
N ALA A 91 -14.93 -19.82 14.45
CA ALA A 91 -16.32 -19.87 14.91
C ALA A 91 -17.01 -21.15 14.40
N ALA A 92 -17.82 -21.77 15.27
CA ALA A 92 -18.63 -22.92 14.90
C ALA A 92 -20.09 -22.54 14.71
N THR A 93 -20.73 -23.14 13.71
CA THR A 93 -22.19 -23.16 13.54
C THR A 93 -22.64 -24.61 13.52
N VAL A 94 -23.73 -24.95 14.20
CA VAL A 94 -24.21 -26.33 14.30
C VAL A 94 -25.71 -26.38 13.98
N GLU A 95 -26.05 -27.02 12.87
CA GLU A 95 -27.46 -27.22 12.47
C GLU A 95 -27.92 -28.63 12.78
N VAL A 96 -29.10 -28.76 13.39
CA VAL A 96 -29.72 -30.06 13.71
C VAL A 96 -30.53 -30.52 12.51
N GLY A 97 -30.17 -31.65 11.92
CA GLY A 97 -30.91 -32.29 10.86
C GLY A 97 -32.17 -33.04 11.37
N GLU A 98 -32.74 -33.86 10.51
CA GLU A 98 -33.92 -34.64 10.85
C GLU A 98 -33.59 -35.69 11.92
N VAL A 99 -34.23 -35.58 13.10
CA VAL A 99 -34.06 -36.53 14.20
C VAL A 99 -34.85 -37.80 13.91
N VAL A 100 -34.17 -38.93 13.86
CA VAL A 100 -34.74 -40.24 13.54
C VAL A 100 -34.88 -41.08 14.81
N LEU A 101 -36.10 -41.46 15.14
CA LEU A 101 -36.38 -42.43 16.20
C LEU A 101 -36.07 -43.86 15.70
N ALA A 102 -35.52 -44.68 16.56
CA ALA A 102 -35.38 -46.12 16.28
C ALA A 102 -36.74 -46.86 16.44
N ASP A 103 -36.79 -48.11 15.95
CA ASP A 103 -38.01 -48.93 15.99
C ASP A 103 -38.52 -49.23 17.43
N ASP A 104 -37.60 -49.15 18.41
CA ASP A 104 -37.93 -49.36 19.82
C ASP A 104 -38.56 -48.11 20.49
N GLU A 105 -38.48 -46.94 19.81
CA GLU A 105 -38.89 -45.65 20.31
C GLU A 105 -38.19 -45.21 21.62
N GLU A 106 -37.15 -45.93 22.05
CA GLU A 106 -36.35 -45.66 23.27
C GLU A 106 -35.01 -44.98 22.92
N SER A 107 -34.61 -45.03 21.65
CA SER A 107 -33.41 -44.39 21.15
C SER A 107 -33.68 -43.53 19.92
N ALA A 108 -32.87 -42.49 19.72
CA ALA A 108 -32.92 -41.59 18.57
C ALA A 108 -31.51 -41.22 18.10
N THR A 109 -31.41 -40.87 16.82
CA THR A 109 -30.20 -40.32 16.25
C THR A 109 -30.50 -38.95 15.62
N ALA A 110 -29.69 -37.95 15.96
CA ALA A 110 -29.75 -36.61 15.40
C ALA A 110 -28.48 -36.34 14.61
N PRO A 111 -28.58 -36.19 13.29
CA PRO A 111 -27.44 -35.68 12.50
C PRO A 111 -27.22 -34.19 12.82
N LEU A 112 -25.99 -33.81 13.10
CA LEU A 112 -25.58 -32.45 13.35
C LEU A 112 -24.64 -32.04 12.23
N GLU A 113 -25.03 -31.05 11.44
CA GLU A 113 -24.13 -30.43 10.47
C GLU A 113 -23.29 -29.35 11.18
N VAL A 114 -22.00 -29.61 11.32
CA VAL A 114 -21.07 -28.75 12.03
C VAL A 114 -20.22 -28.05 11.01
N THR A 115 -20.22 -26.75 11.02
CA THR A 115 -19.42 -25.89 10.13
C THR A 115 -18.50 -25.01 10.98
N TRP A 116 -17.19 -25.07 10.69
CA TRP A 116 -16.21 -24.15 11.25
C TRP A 116 -15.81 -23.13 10.21
N ASP A 117 -16.05 -21.86 10.50
CA ASP A 117 -15.42 -20.72 9.82
C ASP A 117 -13.98 -20.59 10.34
N LEU A 118 -13.01 -20.81 9.44
CA LEU A 118 -11.60 -20.69 9.73
C LEU A 118 -11.07 -19.38 9.09
N PRO A 119 -10.79 -18.31 9.86
CA PRO A 119 -10.55 -16.97 9.36
C PRO A 119 -9.36 -16.84 8.41
N THR A 120 -8.61 -17.90 8.21
CA THR A 120 -7.41 -17.96 7.36
C THR A 120 -7.65 -18.60 6.00
N THR A 121 -8.87 -18.98 5.68
CA THR A 121 -9.29 -19.57 4.40
C THR A 121 -10.69 -19.10 4.04
N ASP A 122 -11.01 -19.04 2.76
CA ASP A 122 -12.35 -18.71 2.25
C ASP A 122 -13.27 -19.95 2.21
N GLU A 123 -12.77 -21.13 2.59
CA GLU A 123 -13.50 -22.38 2.59
C GLU A 123 -13.77 -22.84 4.02
N ASP A 124 -15.05 -23.05 4.35
CA ASP A 124 -15.48 -23.54 5.65
C ASP A 124 -15.22 -25.05 5.78
N TRP A 125 -14.86 -25.48 6.98
CA TRP A 125 -14.74 -26.90 7.28
C TRP A 125 -16.07 -27.46 7.80
N THR A 126 -16.78 -28.24 6.96
CA THR A 126 -18.09 -28.78 7.26
C THR A 126 -18.06 -30.31 7.32
N TRP A 127 -18.74 -30.90 8.31
CA TRP A 127 -19.01 -32.34 8.39
C TRP A 127 -20.29 -32.63 9.12
N THR A 128 -20.76 -33.91 9.08
CA THR A 128 -21.95 -34.37 9.83
C THR A 128 -21.52 -35.24 10.98
N ALA A 129 -21.79 -34.79 12.22
CA ALA A 129 -21.70 -35.62 13.43
C ALA A 129 -23.04 -36.34 13.68
N GLN A 130 -22.98 -37.49 14.37
CA GLN A 130 -24.16 -38.26 14.73
C GLN A 130 -24.36 -38.23 16.26
N ALA A 131 -25.28 -37.41 16.74
CA ALA A 131 -25.67 -37.42 18.15
C ALA A 131 -26.59 -38.60 18.43
N ARG A 132 -26.27 -39.38 19.47
CA ARG A 132 -27.10 -40.47 19.94
C ARG A 132 -27.86 -40.03 21.19
N LEU A 133 -29.16 -40.31 21.21
CA LEU A 133 -30.04 -39.99 22.32
C LEU A 133 -30.74 -41.25 22.79
N SER A 134 -30.93 -41.39 24.08
CA SER A 134 -31.68 -42.49 24.70
C SER A 134 -32.66 -41.93 25.75
N ARG A 135 -33.74 -42.67 25.99
CA ARG A 135 -34.70 -42.33 27.09
C ARG A 135 -34.19 -42.94 28.38
N ASP A 136 -34.33 -42.17 29.46
CA ASP A 136 -34.05 -42.69 30.80
C ASP A 136 -35.33 -43.28 31.45
N ASP A 137 -35.19 -43.79 32.67
CA ASP A 137 -36.29 -44.39 33.44
C ASP A 137 -37.42 -43.39 33.78
N GLU A 138 -37.18 -42.08 33.61
CA GLU A 138 -38.14 -40.98 33.83
C GLU A 138 -38.78 -40.49 32.52
N ASP A 139 -38.59 -41.22 31.42
CA ASP A 139 -39.07 -40.87 30.08
C ASP A 139 -38.39 -39.60 29.48
N ALA A 140 -37.30 -39.12 30.04
CA ALA A 140 -36.56 -37.95 29.50
C ALA A 140 -35.49 -38.37 28.51
N TRP A 141 -35.33 -37.57 27.43
CA TRP A 141 -34.27 -37.79 26.45
C TRP A 141 -32.92 -37.34 26.98
N ARG A 142 -31.91 -38.21 26.86
CA ARG A 142 -30.52 -37.99 27.28
C ARG A 142 -29.55 -38.13 26.12
N VAL A 143 -28.55 -37.28 26.10
CA VAL A 143 -27.50 -37.25 25.07
C VAL A 143 -26.30 -38.09 25.50
N ALA A 144 -25.86 -39.01 24.65
CA ALA A 144 -24.62 -39.73 24.85
C ALA A 144 -23.46 -38.86 24.36
N TRP A 145 -22.52 -38.57 25.25
CA TRP A 145 -21.31 -37.80 24.89
C TRP A 145 -20.26 -38.67 24.19
N SER A 146 -19.60 -38.07 23.17
CA SER A 146 -18.40 -38.62 22.53
C SER A 146 -17.56 -37.50 21.99
N SER A 147 -16.24 -37.58 22.07
CA SER A 147 -15.34 -36.62 21.43
C SER A 147 -15.50 -36.55 19.90
N ALA A 148 -16.06 -37.61 19.27
CA ALA A 148 -16.44 -37.61 17.87
C ALA A 148 -17.55 -36.62 17.49
N LEU A 149 -18.24 -36.01 18.46
CA LEU A 149 -19.14 -34.88 18.23
C LEU A 149 -18.41 -33.58 17.95
N LEU A 150 -17.12 -33.46 18.32
CA LEU A 150 -16.30 -32.26 18.14
C LEU A 150 -15.55 -32.27 16.79
N ALA A 151 -15.22 -33.46 16.28
CA ALA A 151 -14.60 -33.62 14.93
C ALA A 151 -14.74 -35.08 14.49
N PRO A 152 -14.64 -35.39 13.18
CA PRO A 152 -14.77 -36.75 12.64
C PRO A 152 -13.82 -37.76 13.31
N ASP A 153 -14.44 -38.80 13.92
CA ASP A 153 -13.71 -39.90 14.58
C ASP A 153 -12.70 -39.47 15.67
N LEU A 154 -12.88 -38.29 16.26
CA LEU A 154 -11.98 -37.76 17.28
C LEU A 154 -12.04 -38.64 18.54
N THR A 155 -10.89 -38.99 19.05
CA THR A 155 -10.78 -39.76 20.31
C THR A 155 -10.58 -38.84 21.51
N ASP A 156 -10.76 -39.39 22.73
CA ASP A 156 -10.64 -38.60 23.99
C ASP A 156 -9.21 -38.11 24.27
N THR A 157 -8.22 -38.61 23.55
CA THR A 157 -6.80 -38.25 23.71
C THR A 157 -6.25 -37.37 22.59
N GLU A 158 -7.06 -36.98 21.60
CA GLU A 158 -6.68 -36.15 20.49
C GLU A 158 -7.20 -34.72 20.65
N VAL A 159 -6.47 -33.76 20.09
CA VAL A 159 -6.85 -32.34 19.95
C VAL A 159 -6.73 -31.92 18.51
N LEU A 160 -7.36 -30.83 18.12
CA LEU A 160 -7.27 -30.27 16.80
C LEU A 160 -6.06 -29.32 16.70
N GLN A 161 -5.38 -29.38 15.58
CA GLN A 161 -4.27 -28.49 15.23
C GLN A 161 -4.44 -28.02 13.80
N VAL A 162 -4.24 -26.71 13.59
CA VAL A 162 -4.20 -26.10 12.26
C VAL A 162 -2.76 -25.93 11.84
N GLU A 163 -2.43 -26.45 10.67
CA GLU A 163 -1.19 -26.17 9.97
C GLU A 163 -1.49 -25.31 8.74
N ARG A 164 -0.77 -24.20 8.57
CA ARG A 164 -0.91 -23.29 7.43
C ARG A 164 0.21 -23.49 6.45
N THR A 165 -0.13 -23.53 5.17
CA THR A 165 0.82 -23.50 4.06
C THR A 165 0.74 -22.13 3.40
N ALA A 166 1.85 -21.38 3.43
CA ALA A 166 1.90 -20.05 2.83
C ALA A 166 1.58 -20.12 1.33
N ALA A 167 0.75 -19.18 0.86
CA ALA A 167 0.52 -19.01 -0.56
C ALA A 167 1.73 -18.37 -1.25
N PRO A 168 2.02 -18.74 -2.52
CA PRO A 168 2.97 -17.99 -3.32
C PRO A 168 2.51 -16.55 -3.49
N ARG A 169 3.35 -15.58 -3.08
CA ARG A 169 3.05 -14.16 -3.27
C ARG A 169 3.12 -13.79 -4.74
N GLY A 170 2.18 -12.95 -5.22
CA GLY A 170 2.17 -12.41 -6.58
C GLY A 170 3.40 -11.54 -6.85
N ASP A 171 3.90 -11.60 -8.08
CA ASP A 171 5.01 -10.78 -8.54
C ASP A 171 4.58 -9.33 -8.77
N VAL A 172 5.52 -8.38 -8.73
CA VAL A 172 5.30 -7.01 -9.24
C VAL A 172 5.91 -6.92 -10.64
N ILE A 173 5.08 -6.57 -11.62
CA ILE A 173 5.43 -6.58 -13.04
C ILE A 173 5.40 -5.15 -13.57
N GLY A 174 6.45 -4.72 -14.26
CA GLY A 174 6.58 -3.42 -14.89
C GLY A 174 6.22 -3.41 -16.38
N ALA A 175 6.56 -2.33 -17.05
CA ALA A 175 6.37 -2.15 -18.47
C ALA A 175 7.03 -3.29 -19.28
N GLY A 176 6.34 -3.73 -20.35
CA GLY A 176 6.84 -4.81 -21.21
C GLY A 176 6.98 -6.16 -20.52
N ASP A 177 6.16 -6.42 -19.48
CA ASP A 177 6.17 -7.62 -18.66
C ASP A 177 7.51 -7.88 -17.93
N ALA A 178 8.32 -6.84 -17.72
CA ALA A 178 9.54 -6.95 -16.92
C ALA A 178 9.20 -7.23 -15.45
N VAL A 179 9.78 -8.29 -14.88
CA VAL A 179 9.54 -8.64 -13.48
C VAL A 179 10.37 -7.75 -12.55
N LEU A 180 9.70 -6.87 -11.81
CA LEU A 180 10.31 -5.91 -10.88
C LEU A 180 10.54 -6.53 -9.50
N VAL A 181 9.56 -7.30 -8.97
CA VAL A 181 9.69 -7.99 -7.70
C VAL A 181 9.25 -9.44 -7.89
N GLN A 182 10.10 -10.38 -7.46
CA GLN A 182 9.84 -11.81 -7.48
C GLN A 182 10.58 -12.50 -6.33
N PRO A 183 10.24 -13.75 -5.98
CA PRO A 183 11.01 -14.53 -5.03
C PRO A 183 12.46 -14.72 -5.50
N ARG A 184 13.42 -14.19 -4.74
CA ARG A 184 14.87 -14.32 -4.99
C ARG A 184 15.53 -15.06 -3.85
N ASP A 185 16.56 -15.83 -4.17
CA ASP A 185 17.30 -16.61 -3.18
C ASP A 185 18.08 -15.72 -2.22
N VAL A 186 17.92 -15.99 -0.94
CA VAL A 186 18.59 -15.29 0.16
C VAL A 186 19.14 -16.27 1.17
N GLU A 187 20.03 -15.79 2.03
CA GLU A 187 20.55 -16.52 3.18
C GLU A 187 20.25 -15.69 4.43
N ARG A 188 19.55 -16.30 5.38
CA ARG A 188 19.26 -15.72 6.69
C ARG A 188 20.35 -16.10 7.64
N PHE A 189 21.19 -15.15 8.03
CA PHE A 189 22.27 -15.36 9.01
C PHE A 189 21.76 -15.03 10.41
N GLY A 190 22.06 -15.93 11.35
CA GLY A 190 21.65 -15.75 12.73
C GLY A 190 22.32 -16.74 13.67
N ILE A 191 22.03 -16.62 14.97
CA ILE A 191 22.47 -17.54 16.01
C ILE A 191 21.43 -18.66 16.18
N ASP A 192 21.85 -19.89 15.99
CA ASP A 192 21.10 -21.08 16.39
C ASP A 192 21.48 -21.45 17.81
N LYS A 193 20.58 -21.23 18.77
CA LYS A 193 20.82 -21.45 20.19
C LYS A 193 21.10 -22.91 20.54
N THR A 194 20.70 -23.86 19.67
CA THR A 194 20.98 -25.30 19.90
C THR A 194 22.44 -25.69 19.66
N ARG A 195 23.23 -24.83 19.02
CA ARG A 195 24.61 -25.07 18.64
C ARG A 195 25.65 -24.60 19.66
N LEU A 196 25.23 -23.87 20.68
CA LEU A 196 26.11 -23.31 21.68
C LEU A 196 25.56 -23.53 23.10
N PRO A 197 26.42 -23.69 24.11
CA PRO A 197 26.04 -23.55 25.50
C PRO A 197 25.54 -22.12 25.79
N VAL A 198 24.58 -21.99 26.74
CA VAL A 198 23.91 -20.73 27.05
C VAL A 198 24.90 -19.60 27.41
N GLU A 199 25.98 -19.96 28.13
CA GLU A 199 27.03 -19.02 28.54
C GLU A 199 27.88 -18.44 27.40
N GLN A 200 27.80 -19.01 26.19
CA GLN A 200 28.52 -18.54 25.00
C GLN A 200 27.63 -17.71 24.05
N LEU A 201 26.32 -17.72 24.24
CA LEU A 201 25.37 -17.09 23.33
C LEU A 201 25.54 -15.57 23.24
N ASP A 202 25.76 -14.86 24.36
CA ASP A 202 25.98 -13.42 24.39
C ASP A 202 27.23 -13.00 23.60
N ALA A 203 28.34 -13.71 23.83
CA ALA A 203 29.59 -13.43 23.12
C ALA A 203 29.46 -13.69 21.59
N ALA A 204 28.81 -14.81 21.22
CA ALA A 204 28.56 -15.14 19.80
C ALA A 204 27.65 -14.12 19.12
N ALA A 205 26.58 -13.68 19.80
CA ALA A 205 25.67 -12.65 19.28
C ALA A 205 26.39 -11.33 19.02
N ARG A 206 27.20 -10.87 19.99
CA ARG A 206 28.00 -9.65 19.85
C ARG A 206 29.04 -9.76 18.74
N ALA A 207 29.68 -10.91 18.58
CA ALA A 207 30.66 -11.14 17.52
C ALA A 207 30.01 -11.06 16.13
N LEU A 208 28.84 -11.71 15.93
CA LEU A 208 28.08 -11.66 14.70
C LEU A 208 27.61 -10.23 14.41
N ALA A 209 27.05 -9.54 15.40
CA ALA A 209 26.57 -8.17 15.25
C ALA A 209 27.70 -7.19 14.86
N ALA A 210 28.88 -7.35 15.49
CA ALA A 210 30.07 -6.54 15.14
C ALA A 210 30.55 -6.79 13.70
N ALA A 211 30.56 -8.06 13.26
CA ALA A 211 30.94 -8.43 11.89
C ALA A 211 29.94 -7.85 10.85
N LEU A 212 28.68 -7.75 11.21
CA LEU A 212 27.61 -7.19 10.38
C LEU A 212 27.43 -5.68 10.52
N GLN A 213 28.15 -5.04 11.46
CA GLN A 213 28.02 -3.60 11.79
C GLN A 213 26.59 -3.20 12.20
N ILE A 214 25.87 -4.11 12.89
CA ILE A 214 24.57 -3.84 13.51
C ILE A 214 24.75 -3.64 15.02
N ASP A 215 23.70 -3.14 15.72
CA ASP A 215 23.72 -2.92 17.17
C ASP A 215 24.00 -4.22 17.94
N PRO A 216 25.19 -4.37 18.58
CA PRO A 216 25.54 -5.59 19.29
C PRO A 216 24.73 -5.82 20.56
N GLU A 217 24.35 -4.73 21.26
CA GLU A 217 23.58 -4.83 22.50
C GLU A 217 22.15 -5.28 22.22
N GLY A 218 21.47 -4.61 21.28
CA GLY A 218 20.11 -4.96 20.89
C GLY A 218 20.01 -6.37 20.32
N TYR A 219 21.00 -6.82 19.52
CA TYR A 219 20.99 -8.18 19.00
C TYR A 219 21.22 -9.22 20.11
N ALA A 220 22.18 -9.01 21.02
CA ALA A 220 22.42 -9.91 22.14
C ALA A 220 21.20 -10.05 23.05
N GLN A 221 20.47 -8.94 23.31
CA GLN A 221 19.21 -8.96 24.07
C GLN A 221 18.13 -9.79 23.36
N ARG A 222 17.97 -9.68 22.04
CA ARG A 222 17.03 -10.52 21.27
C ARG A 222 17.39 -12.01 21.37
N VAL A 223 18.68 -12.35 21.26
CA VAL A 223 19.15 -13.73 21.42
C VAL A 223 18.87 -14.25 22.83
N ALA A 224 19.09 -13.42 23.87
CA ALA A 224 18.79 -13.82 25.24
C ALA A 224 17.30 -14.07 25.49
N ALA A 225 16.43 -13.19 24.96
CA ALA A 225 14.98 -13.27 25.14
C ALA A 225 14.31 -14.40 24.35
N ALA A 226 14.93 -14.88 23.29
CA ALA A 226 14.38 -15.96 22.46
C ALA A 226 14.40 -17.32 23.17
N GLY A 227 13.47 -18.21 22.80
CA GLY A 227 13.37 -19.58 23.33
C GLY A 227 14.68 -20.39 23.20
N GLU A 228 14.84 -21.42 24.01
CA GLU A 228 16.09 -22.20 24.12
C GLU A 228 16.51 -22.87 22.80
N LYS A 229 15.56 -23.21 21.95
CA LYS A 229 15.81 -23.89 20.65
C LYS A 229 15.66 -22.94 19.46
N ALA A 230 15.61 -21.63 19.69
CA ALA A 230 15.34 -20.66 18.63
C ALA A 230 16.56 -20.43 17.73
N PHE A 231 16.29 -20.25 16.43
CA PHE A 231 17.16 -19.52 15.50
C PHE A 231 16.80 -18.03 15.58
N VAL A 232 17.77 -17.19 15.94
CA VAL A 232 17.57 -15.75 16.05
C VAL A 232 18.29 -15.05 14.89
N GLU A 233 17.51 -14.57 13.93
CA GLU A 233 18.03 -13.90 12.74
C GLU A 233 18.72 -12.58 13.10
N ALA A 234 19.90 -12.34 12.50
CA ALA A 234 20.65 -11.10 12.56
C ALA A 234 20.45 -10.26 11.29
N ILE A 235 20.56 -10.90 10.13
CA ILE A 235 20.44 -10.27 8.80
C ILE A 235 20.06 -11.30 7.75
N THR A 236 19.32 -10.82 6.74
CA THR A 236 19.09 -11.56 5.49
C THR A 236 19.90 -10.93 4.36
N LEU A 237 20.71 -11.73 3.68
CA LEU A 237 21.57 -11.34 2.58
C LEU A 237 21.15 -12.05 1.29
N ARG A 238 21.18 -11.35 0.15
CA ARG A 238 21.02 -11.97 -1.16
C ARG A 238 22.16 -12.96 -1.42
N VAL A 239 21.90 -14.06 -2.12
CA VAL A 239 22.96 -15.02 -2.46
C VAL A 239 24.09 -14.34 -3.23
N GLU A 240 23.75 -13.41 -4.14
CA GLU A 240 24.71 -12.66 -4.97
C GLU A 240 25.40 -11.50 -4.22
N GLU A 241 25.04 -11.21 -2.97
CA GLU A 241 25.66 -10.13 -2.18
C GLU A 241 27.13 -10.42 -1.93
N THR A 242 28.00 -9.54 -2.39
CA THR A 242 29.47 -9.67 -2.31
C THR A 242 30.13 -8.67 -1.38
N SER A 243 29.40 -7.67 -0.88
CA SER A 243 29.94 -6.67 0.05
C SER A 243 30.19 -7.21 1.45
N VAL A 244 29.62 -8.38 1.79
CA VAL A 244 29.76 -9.07 3.07
C VAL A 244 30.49 -10.39 2.86
N ASP A 245 31.52 -10.64 3.67
CA ASP A 245 32.23 -11.93 3.67
C ASP A 245 31.38 -13.00 4.40
N LYS A 246 30.55 -13.70 3.64
CA LYS A 246 29.65 -14.74 4.15
C LYS A 246 30.38 -15.93 4.73
N GLU A 247 31.59 -16.27 4.21
CA GLU A 247 32.40 -17.36 4.74
C GLU A 247 32.94 -17.03 6.13
N ALA A 248 33.40 -15.78 6.31
CA ALA A 248 33.81 -15.31 7.63
C ALA A 248 32.64 -15.31 8.64
N LEU A 249 31.41 -14.98 8.21
CA LEU A 249 30.23 -15.09 9.07
C LEU A 249 29.92 -16.52 9.46
N ARG A 250 29.97 -17.47 8.51
CA ARG A 250 29.72 -18.89 8.78
C ARG A 250 30.76 -19.52 9.73
N ALA A 251 31.96 -18.95 9.78
CA ALA A 251 33.02 -19.39 10.67
C ALA A 251 32.84 -18.98 12.14
N LEU A 252 31.90 -18.03 12.42
CA LEU A 252 31.62 -17.59 13.78
C LEU A 252 30.86 -18.67 14.58
N PRO A 253 31.16 -18.83 15.88
CA PRO A 253 30.48 -19.82 16.72
C PRO A 253 28.96 -19.63 16.76
N GLY A 254 28.22 -20.73 16.58
CA GLY A 254 26.74 -20.69 16.63
C GLY A 254 26.02 -20.02 15.46
N VAL A 255 26.76 -19.45 14.51
CA VAL A 255 26.19 -18.87 13.32
C VAL A 255 25.73 -19.92 12.34
N VAL A 256 24.50 -19.73 11.85
CA VAL A 256 23.91 -20.56 10.79
C VAL A 256 23.43 -19.63 9.67
N ALA A 257 23.62 -20.07 8.43
CA ALA A 257 23.01 -19.48 7.26
C ALA A 257 21.87 -20.41 6.80
N VAL A 258 20.62 -19.94 6.92
CA VAL A 258 19.42 -20.67 6.50
C VAL A 258 19.04 -20.17 5.11
N PRO A 259 19.04 -21.05 4.08
CA PRO A 259 18.54 -20.67 2.76
C PRO A 259 17.06 -20.33 2.83
N ASP A 260 16.67 -19.28 2.10
CA ASP A 260 15.27 -18.83 2.03
C ASP A 260 15.03 -18.12 0.68
N ARG A 261 13.78 -17.76 0.39
CA ARG A 261 13.38 -16.97 -0.78
C ARG A 261 12.47 -15.85 -0.34
N LEU A 262 12.82 -14.63 -0.69
CA LEU A 262 12.01 -13.44 -0.38
C LEU A 262 11.61 -12.69 -1.64
N PRO A 263 10.40 -12.08 -1.67
CA PRO A 263 9.98 -11.19 -2.74
C PRO A 263 10.85 -9.93 -2.74
N LEU A 264 11.79 -9.84 -3.67
CA LEU A 264 12.78 -8.77 -3.72
C LEU A 264 12.85 -8.13 -5.11
N ALA A 265 13.06 -6.81 -5.14
CA ALA A 265 13.38 -6.03 -6.34
C ALA A 265 14.78 -6.41 -6.87
N PRO A 266 15.22 -5.96 -8.08
CA PRO A 266 16.55 -6.29 -8.63
C PRO A 266 17.70 -5.88 -7.70
N THR A 267 17.65 -4.68 -7.14
CA THR A 267 18.61 -4.18 -6.16
C THR A 267 17.91 -3.74 -4.87
N ARG A 268 18.68 -3.48 -3.81
CA ARG A 268 18.13 -2.99 -2.54
C ARG A 268 17.50 -1.59 -2.67
N SER A 269 18.00 -0.77 -3.58
CA SER A 269 17.56 0.61 -3.80
C SER A 269 16.44 0.72 -4.84
N PHE A 270 16.28 -0.27 -5.74
CA PHE A 270 15.40 -0.20 -6.90
C PHE A 270 13.96 0.18 -6.50
N ALA A 271 13.55 1.37 -6.90
CA ALA A 271 12.24 1.97 -6.66
C ALA A 271 11.72 1.79 -5.22
N ARG A 272 12.63 1.63 -4.25
CA ARG A 272 12.31 1.22 -2.88
C ARG A 272 11.28 2.12 -2.19
N PRO A 273 11.34 3.48 -2.29
CA PRO A 273 10.35 4.35 -1.66
C PRO A 273 8.93 4.16 -2.19
N ILE A 274 8.78 3.63 -3.41
CA ILE A 274 7.50 3.39 -4.08
C ILE A 274 7.06 1.95 -3.87
N LEU A 275 7.90 0.98 -4.25
CA LEU A 275 7.59 -0.45 -4.13
C LEU A 275 7.43 -0.86 -2.66
N GLY A 276 8.23 -0.27 -1.78
CA GLY A 276 8.25 -0.65 -0.38
C GLY A 276 9.03 -1.94 -0.13
N THR A 277 8.71 -2.58 0.99
CA THR A 277 9.40 -3.79 1.46
C THR A 277 8.41 -4.86 1.91
N VAL A 278 8.85 -6.10 1.87
CA VAL A 278 8.14 -7.28 2.40
C VAL A 278 8.93 -7.82 3.58
N GLY A 279 8.25 -8.30 4.60
CA GLY A 279 8.86 -8.92 5.76
C GLY A 279 7.83 -9.66 6.60
N GLN A 280 8.24 -10.16 7.76
CA GLN A 280 7.33 -10.79 8.70
C GLN A 280 6.32 -9.77 9.23
N ALA A 281 5.07 -10.21 9.38
CA ALA A 281 3.99 -9.39 9.92
C ALA A 281 4.34 -8.84 11.31
N THR A 282 4.16 -7.54 11.49
CA THR A 282 4.28 -6.91 12.83
C THR A 282 3.05 -7.20 13.67
N ALA A 283 3.15 -6.96 14.98
CA ALA A 283 2.01 -7.15 15.88
C ALA A 283 0.79 -6.29 15.46
N GLU A 284 1.04 -5.05 15.00
CA GLU A 284 -0.01 -4.16 14.52
C GLU A 284 -0.71 -4.69 13.26
N ILE A 285 0.04 -5.29 12.32
CA ILE A 285 -0.54 -5.89 11.11
C ILE A 285 -1.38 -7.11 11.48
N VAL A 286 -0.89 -7.95 12.39
CA VAL A 286 -1.61 -9.14 12.87
C VAL A 286 -2.92 -8.72 13.53
N GLU A 287 -2.87 -7.74 14.44
CA GLU A 287 -4.06 -7.24 15.14
C GLU A 287 -5.09 -6.62 14.19
N ALA A 288 -4.63 -5.81 13.24
CA ALA A 288 -5.50 -5.14 12.26
C ALA A 288 -6.11 -6.08 11.21
N SER A 289 -5.57 -7.29 11.06
CA SER A 289 -5.99 -8.24 10.02
C SER A 289 -7.19 -9.11 10.38
N GLU A 290 -7.70 -9.01 11.62
CA GLU A 290 -8.83 -9.81 12.11
C GLU A 290 -8.65 -11.34 11.88
N GLY A 291 -7.40 -11.82 11.94
CA GLY A 291 -7.06 -13.24 11.77
C GLY A 291 -6.64 -13.65 10.34
N ALA A 292 -6.77 -12.78 9.34
CA ALA A 292 -6.31 -13.06 7.98
C ALA A 292 -4.78 -13.18 7.88
N VAL A 293 -4.04 -12.54 8.79
CA VAL A 293 -2.58 -12.60 8.90
C VAL A 293 -2.21 -13.05 10.32
N VAL A 294 -1.24 -13.94 10.43
CA VAL A 294 -0.73 -14.39 11.73
C VAL A 294 0.76 -14.09 11.87
N ALA A 295 1.27 -14.17 13.09
CA ALA A 295 2.69 -13.98 13.37
C ALA A 295 3.54 -14.98 12.56
N GLY A 296 4.53 -14.45 11.84
CA GLY A 296 5.41 -15.24 10.97
C GLY A 296 5.01 -15.22 9.48
N ASP A 297 3.80 -14.76 9.13
CA ASP A 297 3.43 -14.56 7.73
C ASP A 297 4.27 -13.46 7.08
N LEU A 298 4.53 -13.58 5.77
CA LEU A 298 5.16 -12.53 4.98
C LEU A 298 4.11 -11.55 4.46
N THR A 299 4.26 -10.27 4.81
CA THR A 299 3.36 -9.18 4.41
C THR A 299 4.12 -8.01 3.82
N GLY A 300 3.43 -7.15 3.11
CA GLY A 300 3.96 -5.84 2.73
C GLY A 300 4.07 -4.92 3.95
N LEU A 301 5.26 -4.39 4.18
CA LEU A 301 5.54 -3.51 5.33
C LEU A 301 5.46 -2.03 4.98
N SER A 302 5.63 -1.67 3.70
CA SER A 302 5.61 -0.28 3.22
C SER A 302 5.31 -0.21 1.72
N GLY A 303 5.01 1.00 1.22
CA GLY A 303 4.81 1.31 -0.19
C GLY A 303 3.70 0.47 -0.83
N LEU A 304 3.81 0.23 -2.14
CA LEU A 304 2.83 -0.57 -2.88
C LEU A 304 2.72 -2.00 -2.38
N GLN A 305 3.81 -2.58 -1.82
CA GLN A 305 3.77 -3.91 -1.22
C GLN A 305 2.79 -3.97 -0.03
N ARG A 306 2.69 -2.90 0.78
CA ARG A 306 1.73 -2.81 1.88
C ARG A 306 0.34 -2.45 1.36
N GLN A 307 0.25 -1.45 0.50
CA GLN A 307 -1.03 -0.96 -0.01
C GLN A 307 -1.82 -2.05 -0.75
N TYR A 308 -1.13 -2.91 -1.50
CA TYR A 308 -1.73 -4.00 -2.28
C TYR A 308 -1.41 -5.37 -1.67
N ASP A 309 -1.19 -5.45 -0.34
CA ASP A 309 -0.78 -6.69 0.30
C ASP A 309 -1.81 -7.81 0.16
N ALA A 310 -3.09 -7.51 0.37
CA ALA A 310 -4.18 -8.50 0.25
C ALA A 310 -4.23 -9.12 -1.17
N HIS A 311 -4.02 -8.30 -2.20
CA HIS A 311 -3.97 -8.73 -3.60
C HIS A 311 -2.73 -9.59 -3.90
N LEU A 312 -1.57 -9.19 -3.36
CA LEU A 312 -0.29 -9.85 -3.59
C LEU A 312 -0.09 -11.09 -2.74
N ARG A 313 -0.61 -11.13 -1.51
CA ARG A 313 -0.33 -12.17 -0.52
C ARG A 313 -0.94 -13.52 -0.90
N GLY A 314 -2.12 -13.53 -1.55
CA GLY A 314 -2.92 -14.73 -1.76
C GLY A 314 -3.56 -15.26 -0.49
N THR A 315 -4.21 -16.40 -0.58
CA THR A 315 -4.87 -17.09 0.54
C THR A 315 -4.06 -18.33 0.92
N PRO A 316 -3.60 -18.47 2.17
CA PRO A 316 -2.85 -19.65 2.60
C PRO A 316 -3.73 -20.91 2.56
N GLY A 317 -3.13 -22.04 2.26
CA GLY A 317 -3.74 -23.35 2.45
C GLY A 317 -3.79 -23.70 3.94
N VAL A 318 -4.82 -24.43 4.34
CA VAL A 318 -5.06 -24.85 5.72
C VAL A 318 -5.18 -26.37 5.78
N VAL A 319 -4.56 -26.99 6.77
CA VAL A 319 -4.74 -28.42 7.10
C VAL A 319 -5.16 -28.52 8.55
N VAL A 320 -6.38 -29.04 8.80
CA VAL A 320 -6.84 -29.38 10.16
C VAL A 320 -6.46 -30.83 10.43
N ARG A 321 -5.78 -31.08 11.53
CA ARG A 321 -5.34 -32.41 11.95
C ARG A 321 -5.85 -32.73 13.35
N ALA A 322 -6.19 -34.02 13.55
CA ALA A 322 -6.29 -34.60 14.87
C ALA A 322 -4.91 -35.08 15.30
N VAL A 323 -4.40 -34.53 16.39
CA VAL A 323 -3.10 -34.86 16.95
C VAL A 323 -3.24 -35.34 18.40
N PRO A 324 -2.38 -36.21 18.92
CA PRO A 324 -2.40 -36.59 20.32
C PRO A 324 -2.19 -35.38 21.24
N ALA A 325 -2.97 -35.24 22.30
CA ALA A 325 -2.86 -34.16 23.29
C ALA A 325 -1.56 -34.17 24.09
N ALA A 326 -0.91 -35.34 24.21
CA ALA A 326 0.43 -35.51 24.80
C ALA A 326 1.36 -36.12 23.76
N GLU A 327 2.66 -35.74 23.80
CA GLU A 327 3.70 -36.35 22.96
C GLU A 327 3.75 -37.86 23.26
N ALA A 328 3.08 -38.68 22.45
CA ALA A 328 3.14 -40.12 22.48
C ALA A 328 3.95 -40.59 21.27
N GLU A 329 5.10 -41.26 21.49
CA GLU A 329 5.88 -41.83 20.40
C GLU A 329 4.99 -42.82 19.61
N GLY A 330 4.83 -42.55 18.32
CA GLY A 330 4.12 -43.43 17.37
C GLY A 330 2.61 -43.22 17.29
N ALA A 331 2.03 -42.21 17.92
CA ALA A 331 0.64 -41.89 17.76
C ALA A 331 0.38 -41.32 16.34
N ALA A 332 -0.68 -41.81 15.68
CA ALA A 332 -1.01 -41.41 14.31
C ALA A 332 -1.61 -40.00 14.30
N VAL A 333 -1.06 -39.11 13.48
CA VAL A 333 -1.66 -37.84 13.13
C VAL A 333 -2.61 -38.08 11.95
N ARG A 334 -3.85 -37.59 12.05
CA ARG A 334 -4.87 -37.74 11.00
C ARG A 334 -5.24 -36.41 10.43
N GLU A 335 -5.29 -36.29 9.11
CA GLU A 335 -5.81 -35.14 8.41
C GLU A 335 -7.36 -35.23 8.36
N LEU A 336 -8.02 -34.14 8.73
CA LEU A 336 -9.48 -34.07 8.80
C LEU A 336 -10.05 -33.12 7.71
N PHE A 337 -9.28 -32.09 7.37
CA PHE A 337 -9.67 -31.10 6.38
C PHE A 337 -8.44 -30.49 5.73
N ARG A 338 -8.54 -30.10 4.46
CA ARG A 338 -7.46 -29.44 3.72
C ARG A 338 -8.02 -28.47 2.70
N THR A 339 -7.41 -27.29 2.63
CA THR A 339 -7.50 -26.39 1.47
C THR A 339 -6.14 -26.20 0.83
N GLU A 340 -6.11 -26.01 -0.46
CA GLU A 340 -4.87 -25.69 -1.16
C GLU A 340 -4.60 -24.18 -1.13
N PRO A 341 -3.32 -23.74 -1.04
CA PRO A 341 -3.00 -22.33 -1.07
C PRO A 341 -3.35 -21.71 -2.44
N VAL A 342 -4.03 -20.57 -2.43
CA VAL A 342 -4.35 -19.81 -3.64
C VAL A 342 -3.28 -18.73 -3.84
N PRO A 343 -2.49 -18.79 -4.92
CA PRO A 343 -1.45 -17.79 -5.20
C PRO A 343 -2.01 -16.37 -5.26
N GLY A 344 -1.25 -15.41 -4.78
CA GLY A 344 -1.56 -14.00 -4.95
C GLY A 344 -1.52 -13.57 -6.42
N THR A 345 -2.26 -12.52 -6.73
CA THR A 345 -2.33 -11.96 -8.09
C THR A 345 -1.18 -11.00 -8.33
N PRO A 346 -0.52 -11.03 -9.49
CA PRO A 346 0.53 -10.07 -9.82
C PRO A 346 0.02 -8.63 -9.87
N LEU A 347 0.79 -7.68 -9.32
CA LEU A 347 0.54 -6.24 -9.42
C LEU A 347 1.25 -5.68 -10.66
N ARG A 348 0.49 -5.08 -11.58
CA ARG A 348 1.04 -4.51 -12.81
C ARG A 348 1.27 -3.01 -12.66
N LEU A 349 2.50 -2.58 -12.98
CA LEU A 349 2.94 -1.19 -12.94
C LEU A 349 3.39 -0.74 -14.33
N THR A 350 3.44 0.58 -14.52
CA THR A 350 3.98 1.20 -15.73
C THR A 350 5.50 1.43 -15.67
N LEU A 351 6.15 1.18 -14.52
CA LEU A 351 7.60 1.37 -14.37
C LEU A 351 8.39 0.56 -15.39
N ASP A 352 9.25 1.23 -16.12
CA ASP A 352 10.23 0.62 -17.00
C ASP A 352 11.52 0.31 -16.22
N LEU A 353 11.92 -0.97 -16.21
CA LEU A 353 13.07 -1.44 -15.45
C LEU A 353 14.35 -0.65 -15.82
N THR A 354 14.61 -0.47 -17.12
CA THR A 354 15.83 0.16 -17.60
C THR A 354 15.86 1.66 -17.30
N LEU A 355 14.72 2.36 -17.48
CA LEU A 355 14.64 3.79 -17.19
C LEU A 355 14.74 4.06 -15.69
N GLN A 356 14.13 3.20 -14.86
CA GLN A 356 14.24 3.32 -13.41
C GLN A 356 15.70 3.12 -12.93
N GLU A 357 16.36 2.05 -13.39
CA GLU A 357 17.78 1.79 -13.05
C GLU A 357 18.70 2.92 -13.51
N ARG A 358 18.45 3.44 -14.72
CA ARG A 358 19.21 4.60 -15.24
C ARG A 358 19.02 5.83 -14.36
N ALA A 359 17.78 6.15 -13.98
CA ALA A 359 17.46 7.28 -13.11
C ALA A 359 18.17 7.15 -11.76
N GLU A 360 18.14 5.98 -11.15
CA GLU A 360 18.84 5.70 -9.89
C GLU A 360 20.36 5.80 -10.03
N SER A 361 20.92 5.29 -11.13
CA SER A 361 22.35 5.38 -11.41
C SER A 361 22.82 6.84 -11.55
N VAL A 362 22.03 7.68 -12.23
CA VAL A 362 22.33 9.12 -12.36
C VAL A 362 22.30 9.81 -11.00
N LEU A 363 21.39 9.42 -10.11
CA LEU A 363 21.25 10.00 -8.77
C LEU A 363 22.22 9.42 -7.73
N ALA A 364 22.90 8.33 -8.01
CA ALA A 364 23.69 7.57 -7.02
C ALA A 364 24.78 8.42 -6.31
N SER A 365 25.33 9.44 -6.98
CA SER A 365 26.36 10.33 -6.43
C SER A 365 25.82 11.67 -5.92
N VAL A 366 24.50 11.89 -5.96
CA VAL A 366 23.87 13.14 -5.53
C VAL A 366 23.57 13.06 -4.04
N ALA A 367 24.32 13.80 -3.23
CA ALA A 367 24.20 13.74 -1.77
C ALA A 367 22.91 14.35 -1.22
N PRO A 368 22.39 15.51 -1.68
CA PRO A 368 21.10 16.03 -1.23
C PRO A 368 19.93 15.16 -1.70
N ALA A 369 18.77 15.32 -1.05
CA ALA A 369 17.51 14.74 -1.54
C ALA A 369 17.33 15.15 -3.02
N SER A 370 17.02 14.19 -3.86
CA SER A 370 16.96 14.41 -5.32
C SER A 370 15.98 13.42 -5.95
N ALA A 371 15.51 13.74 -7.15
CA ALA A 371 14.61 12.87 -7.89
C ALA A 371 14.75 13.03 -9.40
N ILE A 372 14.48 11.93 -10.11
CA ILE A 372 14.20 11.91 -11.55
C ILE A 372 12.88 11.20 -11.76
N VAL A 373 11.92 11.87 -12.39
CA VAL A 373 10.63 11.30 -12.79
C VAL A 373 10.52 11.37 -14.31
N ALA A 374 10.13 10.26 -14.93
CA ALA A 374 9.89 10.16 -16.36
C ALA A 374 8.46 9.65 -16.62
N ILE A 375 7.73 10.36 -17.48
CA ILE A 375 6.34 10.06 -17.87
C ILE A 375 6.28 9.91 -19.39
N ARG A 376 5.49 8.98 -19.88
CA ARG A 376 5.11 8.89 -21.31
C ARG A 376 3.90 9.80 -21.56
N PRO A 377 4.07 10.93 -22.29
CA PRO A 377 2.98 11.88 -22.53
C PRO A 377 1.75 11.28 -23.19
N SER A 378 1.93 10.36 -24.13
CA SER A 378 0.82 9.76 -24.90
C SER A 378 -0.13 8.90 -24.06
N THR A 379 0.31 8.35 -22.90
CA THR A 379 -0.47 7.44 -22.07
C THR A 379 -0.60 7.87 -20.62
N GLY A 380 0.23 8.79 -20.15
CA GLY A 380 0.35 9.16 -18.74
C GLY A 380 1.18 8.18 -17.91
N ASP A 381 1.76 7.13 -18.52
CA ASP A 381 2.51 6.10 -17.79
C ASP A 381 3.75 6.69 -17.13
N VAL A 382 3.88 6.48 -15.82
CA VAL A 382 5.08 6.78 -15.04
C VAL A 382 6.11 5.69 -15.31
N LEU A 383 7.10 6.00 -16.13
CA LEU A 383 8.13 5.04 -16.54
C LEU A 383 9.28 4.94 -15.55
N ALA A 384 9.58 6.02 -14.85
CA ALA A 384 10.54 6.05 -13.76
C ALA A 384 10.14 7.09 -12.71
N ALA A 385 10.40 6.78 -11.43
CA ALA A 385 10.21 7.69 -10.31
C ALA A 385 11.30 7.42 -9.26
N ALA A 386 12.53 7.79 -9.59
CA ALA A 386 13.70 7.54 -8.77
C ALA A 386 13.90 8.65 -7.74
N SER A 387 14.19 8.27 -6.50
CA SER A 387 14.58 9.15 -5.41
C SER A 387 16.01 8.88 -4.99
N GLY A 388 16.83 9.92 -4.87
CA GLY A 388 18.22 9.81 -4.42
C GLY A 388 18.33 9.49 -2.92
N ALA A 389 19.49 9.01 -2.51
CA ALA A 389 19.75 8.53 -1.15
C ALA A 389 19.53 9.62 -0.07
N GLY A 390 19.76 10.90 -0.40
CA GLY A 390 19.56 12.02 0.52
C GLY A 390 18.11 12.25 0.96
N GLY A 391 17.12 11.55 0.35
CA GLY A 391 15.72 11.54 0.80
C GLY A 391 15.45 10.60 1.98
N GLU A 392 16.47 9.90 2.50
CA GLU A 392 16.40 9.05 3.70
C GLU A 392 15.27 8.01 3.67
N GLY A 393 14.93 7.51 2.48
CA GLY A 393 13.88 6.51 2.27
C GLY A 393 12.49 7.08 2.00
N VAL A 394 12.31 8.39 2.08
CA VAL A 394 11.07 9.05 1.65
C VAL A 394 11.06 9.18 0.12
N SER A 395 9.88 9.04 -0.49
CA SER A 395 9.73 9.23 -1.93
C SER A 395 9.79 10.72 -2.31
N THR A 396 11.02 11.25 -2.48
CA THR A 396 11.22 12.61 -3.01
C THR A 396 10.52 12.78 -4.36
N ALA A 397 10.52 11.73 -5.18
CA ALA A 397 9.93 11.73 -6.52
C ALA A 397 8.42 11.99 -6.53
N THR A 398 7.67 11.36 -5.63
CA THR A 398 6.19 11.40 -5.64
C THR A 398 5.59 12.22 -4.51
N LEU A 399 6.26 12.33 -3.36
CA LEU A 399 5.74 12.98 -2.15
C LEU A 399 6.45 14.31 -1.81
N GLY A 400 7.54 14.63 -2.50
CA GLY A 400 8.28 15.85 -2.26
C GLY A 400 7.42 17.10 -2.47
N GLN A 401 7.49 18.04 -1.52
CA GLN A 401 6.74 19.30 -1.57
C GLN A 401 7.72 20.47 -1.56
N TYR A 402 8.05 20.96 -2.74
CA TYR A 402 9.08 21.97 -2.91
C TYR A 402 8.60 23.10 -3.81
N ALA A 403 9.07 24.33 -3.57
CA ALA A 403 8.83 25.43 -4.49
C ALA A 403 9.45 25.08 -5.87
N PRO A 404 8.66 25.09 -6.97
CA PRO A 404 9.15 24.70 -8.29
C PRO A 404 10.01 25.78 -8.96
N GLY A 405 10.02 26.98 -8.41
CA GLY A 405 10.74 28.09 -9.00
C GLY A 405 10.35 28.32 -10.46
N SER A 406 11.30 28.73 -11.26
CA SER A 406 11.04 29.09 -12.66
C SER A 406 10.55 27.95 -13.57
N THR A 407 10.50 26.69 -13.14
CA THR A 407 9.82 25.64 -13.92
C THR A 407 8.30 25.90 -13.96
N PHE A 408 7.76 26.49 -12.90
CA PHE A 408 6.35 26.90 -12.82
C PHE A 408 5.97 28.00 -13.85
N LYS A 409 6.95 28.67 -14.47
CA LYS A 409 6.68 29.62 -15.56
C LYS A 409 6.00 28.99 -16.78
N VAL A 410 6.05 27.67 -16.92
CA VAL A 410 5.23 26.95 -17.91
C VAL A 410 3.74 27.13 -17.60
N VAL A 411 3.37 26.99 -16.34
CA VAL A 411 1.99 27.24 -15.84
C VAL A 411 1.63 28.70 -16.00
N SER A 412 2.46 29.61 -15.52
CA SER A 412 2.20 31.05 -15.63
C SER A 412 2.13 31.52 -17.08
N ALA A 413 2.92 30.93 -17.98
CA ALA A 413 2.85 31.22 -19.40
C ALA A 413 1.50 30.80 -19.99
N LEU A 414 0.95 29.64 -19.62
CA LEU A 414 -0.40 29.23 -20.01
C LEU A 414 -1.45 30.24 -19.52
N ALA A 415 -1.37 30.68 -18.26
CA ALA A 415 -2.28 31.68 -17.72
C ALA A 415 -2.19 33.01 -18.50
N TYR A 416 -0.99 33.44 -18.88
CA TYR A 416 -0.79 34.68 -19.65
C TYR A 416 -1.20 34.54 -21.12
N LEU A 417 -1.02 33.37 -21.74
CA LEU A 417 -1.57 33.11 -23.08
C LEU A 417 -3.09 33.24 -23.07
N ARG A 418 -3.76 32.69 -22.04
CA ARG A 418 -5.21 32.87 -21.80
C ARG A 418 -5.60 34.30 -21.51
N GLY A 419 -4.72 35.08 -20.87
CA GLY A 419 -4.82 36.52 -20.64
C GLY A 419 -4.55 37.39 -21.88
N GLY A 420 -4.29 36.77 -23.06
CA GLY A 420 -4.15 37.45 -24.35
C GLY A 420 -2.72 37.70 -24.83
N LEU A 421 -1.68 37.23 -24.08
CA LEU A 421 -0.34 37.28 -24.64
C LEU A 421 -0.16 36.22 -25.75
N THR A 422 0.78 36.48 -26.63
CA THR A 422 1.32 35.52 -27.61
C THR A 422 2.81 35.38 -27.41
N PRO A 423 3.48 34.34 -27.92
CA PRO A 423 4.97 34.25 -27.85
C PRO A 423 5.70 35.47 -28.42
N THR A 424 5.09 36.19 -29.36
CA THR A 424 5.67 37.38 -29.98
C THR A 424 5.28 38.71 -29.33
N SER A 425 4.36 38.69 -28.35
CA SER A 425 3.96 39.89 -27.63
C SER A 425 5.14 40.52 -26.90
N GLY A 426 5.29 41.87 -27.00
CA GLY A 426 6.34 42.59 -26.27
C GLY A 426 6.05 42.60 -24.77
N VAL A 427 7.06 42.25 -23.97
CA VAL A 427 7.04 42.36 -22.50
C VAL A 427 8.32 43.08 -22.04
N SER A 428 8.18 43.82 -20.91
CA SER A 428 9.36 44.52 -20.37
C SER A 428 10.10 43.64 -19.36
N CYS A 429 11.39 43.44 -19.52
CA CYS A 429 12.30 42.71 -18.65
C CYS A 429 13.35 43.65 -18.03
N PRO A 430 12.97 44.55 -17.11
CA PRO A 430 13.94 45.42 -16.43
C PRO A 430 14.80 44.61 -15.44
N PRO A 431 15.97 45.12 -14.98
CA PRO A 431 16.81 44.45 -13.98
C PRO A 431 16.08 44.17 -12.66
N THR A 432 15.17 45.09 -12.26
CA THR A 432 14.35 45.00 -11.02
C THR A 432 12.93 45.46 -11.25
N ILE A 433 12.01 44.99 -10.42
CA ILE A 433 10.63 45.48 -10.35
C ILE A 433 10.19 45.51 -8.88
N ASP A 434 9.51 46.56 -8.49
CA ASP A 434 8.98 46.74 -7.14
C ASP A 434 7.50 46.37 -7.11
N VAL A 435 7.09 45.58 -6.12
CA VAL A 435 5.70 45.21 -5.84
C VAL A 435 5.46 45.40 -4.35
N ASP A 436 4.58 46.30 -3.97
CA ASP A 436 4.21 46.61 -2.58
C ASP A 436 5.43 46.81 -1.64
N GLY A 437 6.48 47.51 -2.12
CA GLY A 437 7.68 47.83 -1.37
C GLY A 437 8.72 46.68 -1.31
N ARG A 438 8.48 45.55 -1.99
CA ARG A 438 9.46 44.48 -2.19
C ARG A 438 10.06 44.54 -3.58
N THR A 439 11.39 44.63 -3.65
CA THR A 439 12.12 44.60 -4.92
C THR A 439 12.41 43.18 -5.34
N PHE A 440 11.88 42.78 -6.49
CA PHE A 440 12.22 41.54 -7.17
C PHE A 440 13.29 41.79 -8.24
N ARG A 441 14.08 40.77 -8.52
CA ARG A 441 15.20 40.86 -9.49
C ARG A 441 15.31 39.59 -10.34
N ASN A 442 15.99 39.70 -11.47
CA ASN A 442 16.48 38.57 -12.25
C ASN A 442 17.65 37.91 -11.53
N PHE A 443 18.00 36.65 -11.89
CA PHE A 443 19.14 35.97 -11.30
C PHE A 443 20.46 36.67 -11.59
N PRO A 444 21.49 36.53 -10.74
CA PRO A 444 22.83 37.10 -10.98
C PRO A 444 23.43 36.61 -12.31
N GLY A 445 23.93 37.54 -13.12
CA GLY A 445 24.48 37.23 -14.44
C GLY A 445 23.42 37.10 -15.55
N TYR A 446 22.22 37.59 -15.34
CA TYR A 446 21.16 37.63 -16.36
C TYR A 446 21.65 38.34 -17.63
N PRO A 447 21.48 37.74 -18.86
CA PRO A 447 22.04 38.31 -20.10
C PRO A 447 21.49 39.70 -20.40
N ALA A 448 22.39 40.66 -20.60
CA ALA A 448 22.00 42.04 -20.95
C ALA A 448 21.22 42.12 -22.29
N SER A 449 21.51 41.20 -23.23
CA SER A 449 20.82 41.08 -24.51
C SER A 449 19.34 40.65 -24.40
N ALA A 450 18.94 40.10 -23.26
CA ALA A 450 17.57 39.68 -22.98
C ALA A 450 16.86 40.61 -21.99
N GLN A 451 17.44 41.80 -21.69
CA GLN A 451 16.82 42.85 -20.87
C GLN A 451 16.12 43.89 -21.74
N GLY A 452 15.27 44.70 -21.13
CA GLY A 452 14.46 45.70 -21.79
C GLY A 452 13.18 45.15 -22.41
N ASP A 453 12.68 45.74 -23.48
CA ASP A 453 11.52 45.27 -24.19
C ASP A 453 11.86 44.15 -25.13
N VAL A 454 11.37 42.94 -24.82
CA VAL A 454 11.68 41.71 -25.55
C VAL A 454 10.39 40.93 -25.86
N PRO A 455 10.40 40.07 -26.88
CA PRO A 455 9.28 39.12 -27.08
C PRO A 455 9.06 38.24 -25.82
N PHE A 456 7.81 37.88 -25.52
CA PHE A 456 7.48 37.02 -24.39
C PHE A 456 8.20 35.67 -24.45
N ARG A 457 8.38 35.10 -25.66
CA ARG A 457 9.20 33.91 -25.93
C ARG A 457 10.64 34.07 -25.43
N THR A 458 11.26 35.24 -25.67
CA THR A 458 12.63 35.54 -25.22
C THR A 458 12.68 35.67 -23.69
N ALA A 459 11.71 36.37 -23.09
CA ALA A 459 11.60 36.48 -21.63
C ALA A 459 11.45 35.11 -20.98
N PHE A 460 10.65 34.19 -21.57
CA PHE A 460 10.49 32.80 -21.12
C PHE A 460 11.81 32.02 -21.28
N ALA A 461 12.46 32.11 -22.46
CA ALA A 461 13.69 31.36 -22.77
C ALA A 461 14.82 31.67 -21.78
N HIS A 462 14.99 32.95 -21.43
CA HIS A 462 16.00 33.40 -20.45
C HIS A 462 15.45 33.45 -19.03
N SER A 463 14.19 33.01 -18.80
CA SER A 463 13.62 32.93 -17.47
C SER A 463 13.51 34.26 -16.72
N CYS A 464 13.15 35.38 -17.43
CA CYS A 464 13.03 36.71 -16.84
C CYS A 464 11.97 36.78 -15.73
N ASN A 465 12.39 36.96 -14.47
CA ASN A 465 11.45 37.10 -13.33
C ASN A 465 10.64 38.37 -13.46
N THR A 466 11.30 39.50 -13.78
CA THR A 466 10.68 40.81 -13.78
C THR A 466 9.63 40.97 -14.89
N ALA A 467 9.79 40.29 -16.03
CA ALA A 467 8.79 40.27 -17.09
C ALA A 467 7.54 39.45 -16.65
N PHE A 468 7.70 38.30 -16.02
CA PHE A 468 6.58 37.52 -15.50
C PHE A 468 5.85 38.26 -14.40
N ILE A 469 6.57 38.88 -13.46
CA ILE A 469 5.96 39.69 -12.39
C ILE A 469 5.27 40.94 -12.96
N GLY A 470 5.85 41.58 -13.99
CA GLY A 470 5.26 42.73 -14.66
C GLY A 470 3.96 42.41 -15.40
N ALA A 471 3.81 41.16 -15.87
CA ALA A 471 2.61 40.68 -16.57
C ALA A 471 1.54 40.07 -15.62
N ARG A 472 1.75 40.03 -14.30
CA ARG A 472 0.89 39.35 -13.33
C ARG A 472 -0.58 39.75 -13.36
N ASP A 473 -0.86 41.00 -13.73
CA ASP A 473 -2.25 41.54 -13.80
C ASP A 473 -3.07 40.93 -14.96
N LEU A 474 -2.42 40.18 -15.88
CA LEU A 474 -3.10 39.45 -16.95
C LEU A 474 -3.74 38.14 -16.50
N ALA A 475 -3.37 37.64 -15.34
CA ALA A 475 -3.94 36.45 -14.76
C ALA A 475 -3.93 36.59 -13.22
N ASP A 476 -5.10 36.56 -12.62
CA ASP A 476 -5.25 36.55 -11.17
C ASP A 476 -4.86 35.22 -10.59
N GLN A 477 -4.93 35.07 -9.26
CA GLN A 477 -4.51 33.83 -8.58
C GLN A 477 -5.40 32.64 -8.97
N GLY A 478 -6.71 32.85 -9.18
CA GLY A 478 -7.63 31.80 -9.63
C GLY A 478 -7.29 31.31 -11.05
N ALA A 479 -6.97 32.22 -11.99
CA ALA A 479 -6.54 31.89 -13.34
C ALA A 479 -5.20 31.12 -13.34
N LEU A 480 -4.30 31.43 -12.39
CA LEU A 480 -3.04 30.71 -12.21
C LEU A 480 -3.29 29.28 -11.71
N GLY A 481 -4.21 29.11 -10.76
CA GLY A 481 -4.65 27.79 -10.26
C GLY A 481 -5.35 26.97 -11.35
N ASP A 482 -6.22 27.61 -12.18
CA ASP A 482 -6.87 26.94 -13.31
C ASP A 482 -5.84 26.45 -14.35
N ALA A 483 -4.83 27.27 -14.69
CA ALA A 483 -3.75 26.87 -15.57
C ALA A 483 -2.89 25.73 -14.99
N ALA A 484 -2.67 25.70 -13.67
CA ALA A 484 -1.98 24.63 -12.99
C ALA A 484 -2.73 23.29 -13.11
N ARG A 485 -4.03 23.28 -12.82
CA ARG A 485 -4.88 22.10 -12.98
C ARG A 485 -4.97 21.65 -14.44
N ALA A 486 -5.08 22.57 -15.39
CA ALA A 486 -5.10 22.26 -16.81
C ALA A 486 -3.81 21.52 -17.29
N LEU A 487 -2.69 21.73 -16.61
CA LEU A 487 -1.43 21.05 -16.84
C LEU A 487 -1.18 19.87 -15.90
N GLY A 488 -2.19 19.44 -15.14
CA GLY A 488 -2.15 18.24 -14.32
C GLY A 488 -1.62 18.43 -12.89
N LEU A 489 -1.43 19.67 -12.42
CA LEU A 489 -1.15 19.95 -11.01
C LEU A 489 -2.48 19.98 -10.23
N ASP A 490 -3.10 18.83 -10.06
CA ASP A 490 -4.36 18.66 -9.32
C ASP A 490 -4.10 18.07 -7.93
N PRO A 491 -4.35 18.82 -6.85
CA PRO A 491 -4.12 18.31 -5.50
C PRO A 491 -5.09 17.20 -5.07
N ALA A 492 -6.23 17.06 -5.78
CA ALA A 492 -7.27 16.08 -5.47
C ALA A 492 -7.18 14.80 -6.33
N ALA A 493 -6.14 14.64 -7.16
CA ALA A 493 -6.01 13.46 -8.01
C ALA A 493 -5.69 12.21 -7.17
N ASP A 494 -6.59 11.23 -7.21
CA ASP A 494 -6.31 9.88 -6.73
C ASP A 494 -5.60 9.09 -7.83
N LEU A 495 -4.37 8.66 -7.57
CA LEU A 495 -3.50 7.98 -8.52
C LEU A 495 -3.34 6.48 -8.21
N GLY A 496 -4.04 5.95 -7.19
CA GLY A 496 -3.88 4.57 -6.73
C GLY A 496 -2.52 4.31 -6.03
N PHE A 497 -1.77 5.36 -5.69
CA PHE A 497 -0.55 5.30 -4.88
C PHE A 497 -0.30 6.65 -4.20
N PRO A 498 0.47 6.69 -3.09
CA PRO A 498 0.75 7.92 -2.37
C PRO A 498 1.54 8.91 -3.24
N ALA A 499 0.92 10.04 -3.58
CA ALA A 499 1.51 11.06 -4.42
C ALA A 499 1.00 12.46 -4.04
N PHE A 500 1.84 13.45 -4.30
CA PHE A 500 1.52 14.87 -4.27
C PHE A 500 1.88 15.45 -5.63
N LEU A 501 0.95 16.01 -6.38
CA LEU A 501 1.25 16.63 -7.67
C LEU A 501 1.68 18.08 -7.50
N GLY A 502 0.91 18.86 -6.75
CA GLY A 502 1.24 20.24 -6.49
C GLY A 502 0.10 20.98 -5.79
N ALA A 503 0.41 22.14 -5.27
CA ALA A 503 -0.56 23.06 -4.67
C ALA A 503 -0.25 24.49 -5.09
N VAL A 504 -1.28 25.19 -5.60
CA VAL A 504 -1.25 26.62 -5.88
C VAL A 504 -2.24 27.25 -4.92
N PRO A 505 -1.84 28.26 -4.12
CA PRO A 505 -2.75 28.91 -3.19
C PRO A 505 -3.98 29.45 -3.94
N ASP A 506 -5.17 29.27 -3.39
CA ASP A 506 -6.42 29.78 -3.97
C ASP A 506 -6.47 31.31 -4.01
N GLU A 507 -5.87 31.94 -3.00
CA GLU A 507 -5.82 33.40 -2.86
C GLU A 507 -4.38 33.87 -2.64
N ALA A 508 -3.96 34.85 -3.41
CA ALA A 508 -2.78 35.65 -3.18
C ALA A 508 -2.91 37.01 -3.86
N SER A 509 -2.34 38.04 -3.27
CA SER A 509 -2.33 39.39 -3.81
C SER A 509 -0.96 40.03 -3.64
N GLY A 510 -0.71 41.16 -4.32
CA GLY A 510 0.50 41.93 -4.15
C GLY A 510 1.77 41.09 -4.32
N THR A 511 2.66 41.14 -3.31
CA THR A 511 3.93 40.40 -3.30
C THR A 511 3.72 38.88 -3.28
N GLY A 512 2.64 38.37 -2.69
CA GLY A 512 2.29 36.93 -2.69
C GLY A 512 2.02 36.44 -4.11
N HIS A 513 1.12 37.11 -4.84
CA HIS A 513 0.83 36.78 -6.24
C HIS A 513 2.08 36.94 -7.14
N ALA A 514 2.87 38.02 -6.94
CA ALA A 514 4.13 38.21 -7.66
C ALA A 514 5.13 37.07 -7.44
N ALA A 515 5.15 36.48 -6.24
CA ALA A 515 5.96 35.28 -5.95
C ALA A 515 5.37 34.04 -6.62
N SER A 516 4.04 33.85 -6.56
CA SER A 516 3.36 32.70 -7.16
C SER A 516 3.61 32.56 -8.65
N VAL A 517 3.56 33.66 -9.43
CA VAL A 517 3.79 33.62 -10.90
C VAL A 517 5.20 33.23 -11.31
N ILE A 518 6.15 33.20 -10.38
CA ILE A 518 7.52 32.71 -10.63
C ILE A 518 7.80 31.40 -9.87
N GLY A 519 6.75 30.74 -9.35
CA GLY A 519 6.85 29.45 -8.67
C GLY A 519 7.52 29.52 -7.30
N GLN A 520 7.33 30.62 -6.60
CA GLN A 520 7.86 30.89 -5.26
C GLN A 520 6.71 31.13 -4.27
N GLY A 521 7.03 31.52 -3.05
CA GLY A 521 6.04 31.77 -2.00
C GLY A 521 5.42 30.46 -1.51
N GLN A 522 4.11 30.32 -1.63
CA GLN A 522 3.36 29.14 -1.17
C GLN A 522 3.06 28.12 -2.28
N VAL A 523 3.55 28.34 -3.50
CA VAL A 523 3.41 27.35 -4.58
C VAL A 523 4.33 26.19 -4.30
N LEU A 524 3.78 24.97 -4.26
CA LEU A 524 4.51 23.73 -4.06
C LEU A 524 4.24 22.78 -5.23
N ALA A 525 5.23 21.97 -5.56
CA ALA A 525 5.10 20.86 -6.51
C ALA A 525 6.07 19.74 -6.17
N SER A 526 5.70 18.52 -6.53
CA SER A 526 6.61 17.38 -6.53
C SER A 526 7.33 17.23 -7.86
N PRO A 527 8.41 16.46 -7.93
CA PRO A 527 9.01 16.06 -9.21
C PRO A 527 8.01 15.36 -10.14
N LEU A 528 7.13 14.52 -9.61
CA LEU A 528 6.05 13.89 -10.37
C LEU A 528 5.11 14.95 -10.96
N GLY A 529 4.66 15.92 -10.16
CA GLY A 529 3.80 17.01 -10.64
C GLY A 529 4.46 17.84 -11.75
N MET A 530 5.75 18.17 -11.59
CA MET A 530 6.47 18.93 -12.63
C MET A 530 6.75 18.11 -13.89
N ALA A 531 6.92 16.78 -13.78
CA ALA A 531 6.97 15.89 -14.94
C ALA A 531 5.60 15.83 -15.65
N THR A 532 4.50 15.84 -14.87
CA THR A 532 3.12 15.88 -15.40
C THR A 532 2.85 17.16 -16.17
N VAL A 533 3.32 18.32 -15.68
CA VAL A 533 3.26 19.60 -16.43
C VAL A 533 3.97 19.46 -17.78
N ALA A 534 5.19 18.92 -17.81
CA ALA A 534 5.92 18.70 -19.04
C ALA A 534 5.21 17.72 -19.99
N ALA A 535 4.66 16.64 -19.45
CA ALA A 535 3.88 15.64 -20.19
C ALA A 535 2.61 16.25 -20.82
N SER A 536 1.89 17.09 -20.07
CA SER A 536 0.68 17.77 -20.56
C SER A 536 0.98 18.72 -21.72
N VAL A 537 2.09 19.47 -21.65
CA VAL A 537 2.55 20.33 -22.76
C VAL A 537 2.90 19.49 -24.00
N ALA A 538 3.55 18.33 -23.82
CA ALA A 538 3.89 17.43 -24.90
C ALA A 538 2.65 16.80 -25.55
N ALA A 539 1.73 16.29 -24.74
CA ALA A 539 0.52 15.63 -25.19
C ALA A 539 -0.49 16.60 -25.84
N GLY A 540 -0.48 17.90 -25.43
CA GLY A 540 -1.44 18.89 -25.90
C GLY A 540 -2.79 18.84 -25.17
N HIS A 541 -2.84 18.14 -24.05
CA HIS A 541 -3.98 18.05 -23.12
C HIS A 541 -3.48 17.73 -21.71
N GLY A 542 -4.31 17.92 -20.71
CA GLY A 542 -3.98 17.55 -19.33
C GLY A 542 -3.71 16.02 -19.23
N VAL A 543 -2.56 15.67 -18.68
CA VAL A 543 -2.16 14.26 -18.44
C VAL A 543 -2.41 13.94 -16.97
N VAL A 544 -2.96 12.77 -16.71
CA VAL A 544 -3.05 12.18 -15.38
C VAL A 544 -1.98 11.08 -15.27
N PRO A 545 -1.03 11.18 -14.35
CA PRO A 545 -0.01 10.15 -14.19
C PRO A 545 -0.62 8.81 -13.79
N ARG A 546 -0.14 7.72 -14.37
CA ARG A 546 -0.58 6.37 -14.09
C ARG A 546 0.64 5.51 -13.72
N LEU A 547 0.62 4.90 -12.55
CA LEU A 547 1.66 3.97 -12.09
C LEU A 547 1.13 2.55 -11.98
N VAL A 548 -0.06 2.37 -11.41
CA VAL A 548 -0.74 1.07 -11.31
C VAL A 548 -1.63 0.91 -12.53
N VAL A 549 -1.49 -0.22 -13.24
CA VAL A 549 -2.18 -0.45 -14.53
C VAL A 549 -3.62 -0.90 -14.30
N ASP A 550 -3.82 -1.88 -13.42
CA ASP A 550 -5.13 -2.42 -13.10
C ASP A 550 -5.50 -2.00 -11.67
N PRO A 551 -6.53 -1.14 -11.49
CA PRO A 551 -7.04 -0.88 -10.16
C PRO A 551 -7.58 -2.21 -9.60
N VAL A 552 -7.06 -2.63 -8.45
CA VAL A 552 -7.51 -3.83 -7.75
C VAL A 552 -8.93 -3.57 -7.26
N PRO A 553 -9.94 -4.36 -7.66
CA PRO A 553 -11.28 -4.18 -7.15
C PRO A 553 -11.30 -4.48 -5.63
N GLY A 554 -11.61 -3.48 -4.80
CA GLY A 554 -11.97 -3.71 -3.40
C GLY A 554 -11.12 -3.04 -2.32
N ASP A 555 -10.05 -2.30 -2.65
CA ASP A 555 -9.21 -1.64 -1.64
C ASP A 555 -9.70 -0.22 -1.23
N ASP A 556 -11.01 0.02 -1.18
CA ASP A 556 -11.58 1.22 -0.54
C ASP A 556 -11.42 1.23 1.00
N ALA A 557 -10.70 0.27 1.59
CA ALA A 557 -10.75 -0.01 3.04
C ALA A 557 -9.41 0.06 3.79
N ALA A 558 -8.34 0.66 3.24
CA ALA A 558 -7.09 0.78 3.99
C ALA A 558 -6.44 2.16 3.88
N ALA A 559 -7.23 3.24 3.83
CA ALA A 559 -6.78 4.54 4.33
C ALA A 559 -6.85 4.48 5.86
N GLY A 560 -5.93 3.75 6.48
CA GLY A 560 -5.73 3.77 7.92
C GLY A 560 -5.28 5.17 8.31
N ASP A 561 -6.05 5.80 9.17
CA ASP A 561 -5.71 7.02 9.90
C ASP A 561 -4.34 6.83 10.58
N ASP A 562 -3.30 7.36 9.97
CA ASP A 562 -2.00 7.52 10.63
C ASP A 562 -2.10 8.74 11.57
N GLU A 563 -2.82 8.56 12.69
CA GLU A 563 -2.80 9.47 13.82
C GLU A 563 -1.50 9.26 14.61
N GLY A 564 -0.44 9.92 14.18
CA GLY A 564 0.83 9.83 14.94
C GLY A 564 1.92 10.79 14.52
N ALA A 565 1.60 12.07 14.27
CA ALA A 565 2.59 13.14 14.37
C ALA A 565 1.90 14.40 14.87
N ASP A 566 2.13 14.69 16.14
CA ASP A 566 1.82 15.95 16.81
C ASP A 566 2.43 17.13 16.00
N ALA A 567 1.63 17.79 15.18
CA ALA A 567 1.94 19.06 14.55
C ALA A 567 0.76 20.00 14.80
N GLY A 568 1.06 21.02 15.57
CA GLY A 568 0.19 22.03 16.13
C GLY A 568 -0.95 22.51 15.24
N ASP A 569 -2.05 22.73 15.93
CA ASP A 569 -3.25 23.46 15.53
C ASP A 569 -2.92 24.67 14.64
N ASP A 570 -3.19 24.52 13.32
CA ASP A 570 -3.52 25.66 12.48
C ASP A 570 -4.63 25.25 11.50
N ALA A 571 -5.78 25.88 11.67
CA ALA A 571 -7.04 25.54 11.04
C ALA A 571 -6.91 25.46 9.52
N SER A 572 -6.91 24.25 8.98
CA SER A 572 -7.08 24.00 7.55
C SER A 572 -8.55 24.26 7.19
N ALA A 573 -8.81 25.42 6.62
CA ALA A 573 -10.07 25.71 5.94
C ALA A 573 -10.21 24.70 4.78
N THR A 574 -11.16 23.78 4.90
CA THR A 574 -11.63 22.96 3.80
C THR A 574 -12.23 23.88 2.74
N SER A 575 -11.41 24.24 1.73
CA SER A 575 -11.91 24.91 0.53
C SER A 575 -12.83 23.95 -0.22
N ALA A 576 -13.98 24.47 -0.70
CA ALA A 576 -14.86 23.72 -1.57
C ALA A 576 -14.07 23.21 -2.80
N PRO A 577 -14.38 22.02 -3.34
CA PRO A 577 -13.65 21.50 -4.50
C PRO A 577 -13.72 22.51 -5.63
N ALA A 578 -12.56 22.92 -6.14
CA ALA A 578 -12.47 23.80 -7.30
C ALA A 578 -13.18 23.12 -8.48
N GLY A 579 -13.95 23.89 -9.24
CA GLY A 579 -14.63 23.40 -10.46
C GLY A 579 -13.62 22.79 -11.46
N PRO A 580 -14.09 22.06 -12.49
CA PRO A 580 -13.20 21.47 -13.49
C PRO A 580 -12.36 22.57 -14.18
N ALA A 581 -11.06 22.26 -14.38
CA ALA A 581 -10.14 23.18 -15.05
C ALA A 581 -10.56 23.42 -16.52
N THR A 582 -10.28 24.63 -17.04
CA THR A 582 -10.39 24.89 -18.48
C THR A 582 -9.37 24.01 -19.22
N PRO A 583 -9.80 23.11 -20.13
CA PRO A 583 -8.85 22.20 -20.79
C PRO A 583 -7.76 22.93 -21.56
N LEU A 584 -6.55 22.35 -21.60
CA LEU A 584 -5.45 22.82 -22.43
C LEU A 584 -5.82 22.65 -23.92
N THR A 585 -5.65 23.71 -24.72
CA THR A 585 -5.88 23.63 -26.17
C THR A 585 -4.61 23.28 -26.94
N ALA A 586 -4.78 22.77 -28.16
CA ALA A 586 -3.66 22.43 -29.02
C ALA A 586 -2.76 23.65 -29.37
N ASP A 587 -3.37 24.83 -29.55
CA ASP A 587 -2.66 26.08 -29.85
C ASP A 587 -1.85 26.59 -28.64
N GLU A 588 -2.42 26.52 -27.43
CA GLU A 588 -1.73 26.85 -26.18
C GLU A 588 -0.51 25.92 -25.97
N ALA A 589 -0.73 24.62 -26.16
CA ALA A 589 0.34 23.63 -26.05
C ALA A 589 1.44 23.85 -27.11
N ALA A 590 1.07 24.19 -28.34
CA ALA A 590 2.04 24.50 -29.40
C ALA A 590 2.86 25.76 -29.05
N ALA A 591 2.24 26.79 -28.50
CA ALA A 591 2.94 28.00 -28.03
C ALA A 591 3.90 27.67 -26.87
N LEU A 592 3.48 26.86 -25.90
CA LEU A 592 4.34 26.41 -24.79
C LEU A 592 5.53 25.57 -25.30
N ARG A 593 5.32 24.65 -26.24
CA ARG A 593 6.39 23.86 -26.87
C ARG A 593 7.41 24.74 -27.59
N ASP A 594 6.96 25.74 -28.36
CA ASP A 594 7.86 26.71 -29.01
C ASP A 594 8.70 27.48 -27.99
N MET A 595 8.07 27.97 -26.93
CA MET A 595 8.81 28.68 -25.87
C MET A 595 9.78 27.77 -25.11
N MET A 596 9.39 26.51 -24.80
CA MET A 596 10.28 25.53 -24.17
C MET A 596 11.45 25.12 -25.10
N ARG A 597 11.21 25.08 -26.42
CA ARG A 597 12.31 24.87 -27.40
C ARG A 597 13.31 26.03 -27.36
N ALA A 598 12.84 27.27 -27.23
CA ALA A 598 13.69 28.45 -27.11
C ALA A 598 14.61 28.37 -25.88
N VAL A 599 14.20 27.76 -24.79
CA VAL A 599 15.09 27.56 -23.60
C VAL A 599 16.33 26.76 -23.97
N VAL A 600 16.20 25.78 -24.88
CA VAL A 600 17.29 24.92 -25.33
C VAL A 600 18.13 25.59 -26.44
N THR A 601 17.50 26.35 -27.34
CA THR A 601 18.23 26.93 -28.49
C THR A 601 18.91 28.26 -28.19
N GLU A 602 18.40 29.04 -27.26
CA GLU A 602 18.87 30.40 -26.98
C GLU A 602 18.92 30.76 -25.50
N GLY A 603 18.31 29.90 -24.63
CA GLY A 603 18.16 30.16 -23.21
C GLY A 603 19.12 29.39 -22.29
N GLY A 604 18.63 29.08 -21.07
CA GLY A 604 19.44 28.49 -20.00
C GLY A 604 19.69 26.97 -20.10
N ALA A 605 19.19 26.27 -21.13
CA ALA A 605 19.32 24.82 -21.29
C ALA A 605 20.06 24.40 -22.56
N THR A 606 20.97 25.24 -23.07
CA THR A 606 21.76 24.95 -24.28
C THR A 606 22.60 23.67 -24.18
N LEU A 607 22.94 23.20 -22.97
CA LEU A 607 23.59 21.92 -22.73
C LEU A 607 22.78 20.69 -23.25
N LEU A 608 21.49 20.87 -23.55
CA LEU A 608 20.62 19.81 -24.08
C LEU A 608 20.50 19.87 -25.62
N ALA A 609 21.13 20.83 -26.28
CA ALA A 609 20.95 21.05 -27.72
C ALA A 609 21.54 19.92 -28.59
N ASP A 610 22.53 19.21 -28.08
CA ASP A 610 23.26 18.11 -28.75
C ASP A 610 22.88 16.71 -28.18
N VAL A 611 21.85 16.61 -27.35
CA VAL A 611 21.35 15.30 -26.90
C VAL A 611 20.78 14.54 -28.10
N PRO A 612 21.22 13.28 -28.35
CA PRO A 612 20.76 12.51 -29.48
C PRO A 612 19.26 12.23 -29.45
N GLY A 613 18.64 12.16 -30.62
CA GLY A 613 17.21 11.85 -30.76
C GLY A 613 16.37 13.06 -31.18
N GLU A 614 15.11 13.08 -30.80
CA GLU A 614 14.18 14.18 -31.07
C GLU A 614 14.64 15.49 -30.39
N PRO A 615 14.29 16.65 -30.95
CA PRO A 615 14.65 17.94 -30.36
C PRO A 615 14.12 18.12 -28.95
N VAL A 616 15.00 18.37 -27.99
CA VAL A 616 14.61 18.57 -26.59
C VAL A 616 13.91 19.91 -26.40
N LEU A 617 12.81 19.91 -25.63
CA LEU A 617 12.14 21.08 -25.08
C LEU A 617 12.48 21.11 -23.58
N ALA A 618 12.70 22.26 -22.96
CA ALA A 618 13.03 22.30 -21.54
C ALA A 618 12.60 23.58 -20.84
N LYS A 619 12.61 23.53 -19.49
CA LYS A 619 12.54 24.71 -18.62
C LYS A 619 13.42 24.51 -17.40
N THR A 620 14.32 25.45 -17.15
CA THR A 620 15.15 25.49 -15.93
C THR A 620 14.39 26.13 -14.78
N GLY A 621 14.65 25.68 -13.56
CA GLY A 621 14.10 26.23 -12.33
C GLY A 621 15.17 26.37 -11.25
N THR A 622 15.07 27.44 -10.49
CA THR A 622 15.80 27.65 -9.25
C THR A 622 14.85 28.30 -8.27
N ALA A 623 14.68 27.71 -7.11
CA ALA A 623 13.83 28.26 -6.05
C ALA A 623 14.65 28.50 -4.79
N GLN A 624 14.60 29.71 -4.26
CA GLN A 624 15.28 30.08 -3.03
C GLN A 624 14.47 29.62 -1.83
N PHE A 625 15.14 29.06 -0.82
CA PHE A 625 14.55 28.66 0.45
C PHE A 625 15.53 28.94 1.62
N GLY A 626 15.02 28.90 2.83
CA GLY A 626 15.79 29.27 4.03
C GLY A 626 15.61 30.73 4.42
N THR A 627 16.50 31.24 5.28
CA THR A 627 16.51 32.62 5.77
C THR A 627 17.67 33.41 5.13
N ASP A 628 17.63 34.73 5.20
CA ASP A 628 18.68 35.62 4.63
C ASP A 628 20.11 35.24 5.05
N ALA A 629 20.30 34.63 6.22
CA ALA A 629 21.60 34.18 6.73
C ALA A 629 22.01 32.79 6.19
N ASP A 630 21.06 31.99 5.69
CA ASP A 630 21.28 30.63 5.18
C ASP A 630 20.40 30.39 3.94
N LEU A 631 20.55 31.25 2.95
CA LEU A 631 19.78 31.16 1.71
C LEU A 631 20.35 30.08 0.80
N ARG A 632 19.55 29.06 0.49
CA ARG A 632 19.90 27.93 -0.38
C ARG A 632 18.96 27.88 -1.57
N ASN A 633 19.26 27.04 -2.53
CA ASN A 633 18.46 26.89 -3.74
C ASN A 633 18.06 25.44 -3.98
N HIS A 634 16.79 25.23 -4.30
CA HIS A 634 16.34 24.04 -5.01
C HIS A 634 16.72 24.18 -6.50
N ALA A 635 17.30 23.14 -7.07
CA ALA A 635 17.63 23.09 -8.49
C ALA A 635 16.68 22.17 -9.24
N TRP A 636 16.04 22.70 -10.28
CA TRP A 636 15.04 22.03 -11.09
C TRP A 636 15.35 22.08 -12.57
N MET A 637 14.99 21.02 -13.30
CA MET A 637 14.84 21.08 -14.76
C MET A 637 13.74 20.12 -15.20
N ILE A 638 12.84 20.61 -16.05
CA ILE A 638 11.87 19.75 -16.75
C ILE A 638 12.18 19.77 -18.24
N ALA A 639 11.94 18.64 -18.90
CA ALA A 639 12.14 18.51 -20.34
C ALA A 639 11.15 17.55 -20.97
N VAL A 640 11.05 17.66 -22.31
CA VAL A 640 10.35 16.71 -23.17
C VAL A 640 11.29 16.35 -24.32
N GLN A 641 11.38 15.07 -24.64
CA GLN A 641 12.06 14.57 -25.83
C GLN A 641 11.21 13.46 -26.48
N GLY A 642 10.61 13.74 -27.62
CA GLY A 642 9.65 12.82 -28.25
C GLY A 642 8.49 12.50 -27.31
N ASP A 643 8.23 11.22 -27.07
CA ASP A 643 7.18 10.72 -26.14
C ASP A 643 7.73 10.42 -24.73
N LEU A 644 8.63 11.28 -24.25
CA LEU A 644 9.21 11.20 -22.90
C LEU A 644 9.29 12.59 -22.28
N ALA A 645 8.56 12.77 -21.16
CA ALA A 645 8.62 13.96 -20.32
C ALA A 645 9.37 13.62 -19.03
N VAL A 646 10.32 14.49 -18.63
CA VAL A 646 11.22 14.24 -17.50
C VAL A 646 11.26 15.45 -16.58
N ALA A 647 11.24 15.22 -15.27
CA ALA A 647 11.59 16.21 -14.26
C ALA A 647 12.80 15.73 -13.46
N VAL A 648 13.76 16.63 -13.27
CA VAL A 648 14.91 16.44 -12.38
C VAL A 648 14.87 17.48 -11.29
N PHE A 649 15.05 17.02 -10.05
CA PHE A 649 15.07 17.84 -8.84
C PHE A 649 16.28 17.52 -7.98
N VAL A 650 16.88 18.55 -7.38
CA VAL A 650 17.89 18.45 -6.32
C VAL A 650 17.56 19.48 -5.24
N ALA A 651 17.42 19.01 -3.99
CA ALA A 651 16.95 19.84 -2.88
C ALA A 651 17.91 20.96 -2.52
N GLU A 652 19.21 20.73 -2.66
CA GLU A 652 20.26 21.75 -2.43
C GLU A 652 21.25 21.74 -3.61
N GLY A 653 21.31 22.84 -4.32
CA GLY A 653 22.22 23.00 -5.47
C GLY A 653 22.41 24.47 -5.83
N ASP A 654 23.15 24.71 -6.91
CA ASP A 654 23.34 26.07 -7.43
C ASP A 654 22.12 26.51 -8.26
N TYR A 655 22.22 26.39 -9.59
CA TYR A 655 21.13 26.70 -10.50
C TYR A 655 20.60 25.43 -11.19
N GLY A 656 19.36 25.47 -11.64
CA GLY A 656 18.79 24.36 -12.38
C GLY A 656 19.63 23.95 -13.59
N SER A 657 20.24 24.94 -14.32
CA SER A 657 21.10 24.67 -15.48
C SER A 657 22.43 23.99 -15.14
N THR A 658 23.00 24.26 -13.96
CA THR A 658 24.33 23.75 -13.55
C THR A 658 24.22 22.51 -12.63
N THR A 659 23.11 22.31 -11.91
CA THR A 659 22.92 21.16 -11.04
C THR A 659 21.98 20.11 -11.66
N ALA A 660 20.73 20.48 -11.97
CA ALA A 660 19.76 19.53 -12.53
C ALA A 660 19.99 19.21 -14.01
N GLY A 661 20.51 20.20 -14.78
CA GLY A 661 20.75 20.05 -16.21
C GLY A 661 21.72 18.92 -16.59
N PRO A 662 22.89 18.79 -15.98
CA PRO A 662 23.82 17.69 -16.26
C PRO A 662 23.21 16.31 -15.95
N LEU A 663 22.41 16.19 -14.87
CA LEU A 663 21.71 14.96 -14.51
C LEU A 663 20.65 14.60 -15.56
N LEU A 664 19.85 15.59 -15.98
CA LEU A 664 18.87 15.41 -17.05
C LEU A 664 19.53 15.00 -18.37
N ARG A 665 20.63 15.66 -18.75
CA ARG A 665 21.40 15.30 -19.96
C ARG A 665 21.89 13.86 -19.87
N SER A 666 22.46 13.46 -18.73
CA SER A 666 22.95 12.09 -18.50
C SER A 666 21.81 11.07 -18.63
N PHE A 667 20.63 11.39 -18.08
CA PHE A 667 19.46 10.52 -18.17
C PHE A 667 18.93 10.37 -19.60
N LEU A 668 18.88 11.46 -20.38
CA LEU A 668 18.40 11.44 -21.77
C LEU A 668 19.39 10.82 -22.75
N ALA A 669 20.71 10.98 -22.51
CA ALA A 669 21.74 10.46 -23.41
C ALA A 669 21.93 8.93 -23.34
N GLY A 670 21.44 8.25 -22.32
CA GLY A 670 21.50 6.79 -22.14
C GLY A 670 22.58 6.37 -21.20
#